data_0c2bfc38edaf3a0c839936a01976a730
#
_entry.id   0c2bfc38edaf3a0c839936a01976a730
#
_cell.length_a   1.000
_cell.length_b   1.000
_cell.length_c   1.000
_cell.angle_alpha   90.00
_cell.angle_beta   90.00
_cell.angle_gamma   90.00
#
_symmetry.space_group_name_H-M   'P 1'
#
loop_
_entity.id
_entity.type
_entity.pdbx_description
1 polymer ?
#
loop_
_entity_poly.entity_id
_entity_poly.type
_entity_poly.pdbx_seq_one_letter_code
_entity_poly.pdbx_strand_id
1 'polypeptide(L)'
;MYKFTGFTQKANDVLNAAIEYAENMGHTYIGSEHLLLGLLTQNGGIAYTVLINKKLTAGKVEDAVRNSIGFGVPTVLTPGDFTPRCKNIIESAMIQARDMGHNYVGTEHLLIAMIKEGSSAATAVMTRLGVSPQEILQELLKAFGSASGKDAGKPETVKKPGGRTDTPTLNQYGRDLTSFAAAGRIDPVIGRQKEIERVIQILSRRTKNNPCLIGEPGVGKTAIAEGLALKIATGEVPELLKGKRIVSLDLTGMVAGTKYRGDFEERVKSAIEEVSKAGDVILFIDELHTLIGAGSAEGAVDAANILKPALARGEMQVIGATTLEEYRKHIEKDAALERRFQPVTVGEPSEDEAVAILMGIRDKYEAHHKVRITDDAIKAAVKMSVRYIGDRYLPDKAIDLIDEAASRVRLSAFTAPPDLKDMEDRLRALAEEKDSAVNSQEFEHAAQIRDEQKKLSDELERAKHSWREESSKKIGEVTADNIAEIVCAWTGIPVSQLTQAESERLLHLEDELHRRIVGQDEAVSAVARAIRRGRVGLKDPKRPTGSFIFLGPTGVGKTELCKALADSLFGDENAMIRLDMSEYMEKHTVSRLVGSPPGYIGYDEGGQLTEKVRRRPYSVILFDEIEKAHPDVFNMLLQILDDGILTDSQGRRVDFKNCIIIMTSNVGAKLISGSGKALGFSSERGNVPSYDRVRELVMKELKNTFRPEFLNRVDDIIVFHSLEKQDISEIARRMLETLSKRVAQLDITLIFDESAVQKTADAGFDPVYGARPLKRVIQQQIEDKLSEQMLEGKVTTGKKYICKAENGEFIFVEQTEPESAENE
;
A
#
# COMPACT_ATOMS: atom_id res chain seq x y z
N MET A 1 -33.84 -9.23 -27.30
CA MET A 1 -32.40 -9.47 -27.58
C MET A 1 -31.59 -9.15 -26.35
N TYR A 2 -30.80 -10.10 -25.92
CA TYR A 2 -29.94 -9.96 -24.75
C TYR A 2 -28.57 -9.38 -25.15
N LYS A 3 -27.94 -8.56 -24.29
CA LYS A 3 -26.63 -7.99 -24.55
C LYS A 3 -25.60 -8.63 -23.61
N PHE A 4 -24.67 -9.39 -24.16
CA PHE A 4 -23.59 -10.03 -23.43
C PHE A 4 -22.36 -9.11 -23.47
N THR A 5 -21.86 -8.72 -22.29
CA THR A 5 -20.69 -7.82 -22.15
C THR A 5 -19.39 -8.55 -22.49
N GLY A 6 -18.51 -7.91 -23.22
CA GLY A 6 -17.20 -8.48 -23.60
C GLY A 6 -17.23 -9.24 -24.94
N PHE A 7 -18.35 -9.26 -25.66
CA PHE A 7 -18.50 -9.90 -26.95
C PHE A 7 -18.64 -8.89 -28.09
N THR A 8 -18.11 -9.23 -29.28
CA THR A 8 -18.35 -8.44 -30.50
C THR A 8 -19.84 -8.46 -30.83
N GLN A 9 -20.30 -7.47 -31.64
CA GLN A 9 -21.68 -7.44 -32.06
C GLN A 9 -22.11 -8.77 -32.72
N LYS A 10 -21.29 -9.31 -33.63
CA LYS A 10 -21.56 -10.60 -34.30
C LYS A 10 -21.62 -11.78 -33.34
N ALA A 11 -20.77 -11.81 -32.30
CA ALA A 11 -20.82 -12.88 -31.29
C ALA A 11 -22.06 -12.76 -30.40
N ASN A 12 -22.51 -11.52 -30.10
CA ASN A 12 -23.77 -11.26 -29.41
C ASN A 12 -24.97 -11.76 -30.25
N ASP A 13 -24.95 -11.51 -31.57
CA ASP A 13 -25.98 -11.95 -32.49
C ASP A 13 -26.01 -13.48 -32.58
N VAL A 14 -24.85 -14.17 -32.55
CA VAL A 14 -24.74 -15.64 -32.47
C VAL A 14 -25.37 -16.17 -31.19
N LEU A 15 -25.10 -15.57 -30.04
CA LEU A 15 -25.68 -16.02 -28.77
C LEU A 15 -27.20 -15.83 -28.74
N ASN A 16 -27.71 -14.72 -29.27
CA ASN A 16 -29.15 -14.50 -29.38
C ASN A 16 -29.80 -15.43 -30.38
N ALA A 17 -29.17 -15.71 -31.52
CA ALA A 17 -29.64 -16.69 -32.48
C ALA A 17 -29.70 -18.10 -31.90
N ALA A 18 -28.72 -18.48 -31.06
CA ALA A 18 -28.74 -19.74 -30.35
C ALA A 18 -29.94 -19.90 -29.42
N ILE A 19 -30.34 -18.83 -28.73
CA ILE A 19 -31.55 -18.79 -27.88
C ILE A 19 -32.80 -19.01 -28.77
N GLU A 20 -32.88 -18.23 -29.86
CA GLU A 20 -34.03 -18.29 -30.78
C GLU A 20 -34.18 -19.68 -31.44
N TYR A 21 -33.08 -20.35 -31.83
CA TYR A 21 -33.12 -21.71 -32.33
C TYR A 21 -33.59 -22.70 -31.28
N ALA A 22 -33.15 -22.59 -30.06
CA ALA A 22 -33.59 -23.46 -28.97
C ALA A 22 -35.10 -23.29 -28.67
N GLU A 23 -35.57 -22.01 -28.65
CA GLU A 23 -36.98 -21.68 -28.49
C GLU A 23 -37.85 -22.26 -29.63
N ASN A 24 -37.44 -22.05 -30.90
CA ASN A 24 -38.15 -22.54 -32.07
C ASN A 24 -38.17 -24.06 -32.19
N MET A 25 -37.12 -24.73 -31.71
CA MET A 25 -37.06 -26.19 -31.61
C MET A 25 -37.84 -26.75 -30.42
N GLY A 26 -38.33 -25.89 -29.52
CA GLY A 26 -39.08 -26.32 -28.33
C GLY A 26 -38.22 -27.05 -27.29
N HIS A 27 -36.93 -26.75 -27.25
CA HIS A 27 -36.02 -27.30 -26.24
C HIS A 27 -36.15 -26.48 -24.95
N THR A 28 -35.94 -27.10 -23.80
CA THR A 28 -36.00 -26.45 -22.49
C THR A 28 -34.63 -25.94 -22.01
N TYR A 29 -33.62 -26.00 -22.90
CA TYR A 29 -32.23 -25.62 -22.60
C TYR A 29 -31.53 -25.11 -23.87
N ILE A 30 -30.48 -24.36 -23.71
CA ILE A 30 -29.62 -23.87 -24.79
C ILE A 30 -28.29 -24.59 -24.73
N GLY A 31 -28.10 -25.54 -25.66
CA GLY A 31 -26.90 -26.37 -25.76
C GLY A 31 -25.90 -25.87 -26.80
N SER A 32 -24.77 -26.58 -26.91
CA SER A 32 -23.71 -26.31 -27.89
C SER A 32 -24.17 -26.45 -29.35
N GLU A 33 -25.13 -27.32 -29.61
CA GLU A 33 -25.78 -27.54 -30.93
C GLU A 33 -26.53 -26.28 -31.40
N HIS A 34 -27.22 -25.60 -30.50
CA HIS A 34 -27.87 -24.34 -30.79
C HIS A 34 -26.86 -23.21 -31.03
N LEU A 35 -25.74 -23.20 -30.28
CA LEU A 35 -24.64 -22.27 -30.50
C LEU A 35 -23.98 -22.50 -31.89
N LEU A 36 -23.85 -23.74 -32.32
CA LEU A 36 -23.37 -24.07 -33.67
C LEU A 36 -24.33 -23.54 -34.77
N LEU A 37 -25.64 -23.67 -34.56
CA LEU A 37 -26.64 -23.12 -35.48
C LEU A 37 -26.55 -21.59 -35.52
N GLY A 38 -26.38 -20.92 -34.37
CA GLY A 38 -26.16 -19.49 -34.30
C GLY A 38 -24.93 -19.05 -35.07
N LEU A 39 -23.82 -19.81 -35.02
CA LEU A 39 -22.60 -19.52 -35.79
C LEU A 39 -22.81 -19.65 -37.30
N LEU A 40 -23.69 -20.53 -37.74
CA LEU A 40 -24.01 -20.76 -39.13
C LEU A 40 -25.03 -19.77 -39.69
N THR A 41 -25.69 -18.98 -38.86
CA THR A 41 -26.68 -17.97 -39.28
C THR A 41 -26.05 -16.61 -39.53
N GLN A 42 -24.92 -16.30 -38.86
CA GLN A 42 -24.28 -15.00 -38.93
C GLN A 42 -23.28 -14.86 -40.09
N ASN A 43 -23.79 -14.34 -41.20
CA ASN A 43 -23.01 -14.12 -42.41
C ASN A 43 -21.81 -13.16 -42.19
N GLY A 44 -20.61 -13.54 -42.70
CA GLY A 44 -19.45 -12.68 -42.76
C GLY A 44 -18.54 -12.71 -41.51
N GLY A 45 -18.65 -13.71 -40.61
CA GLY A 45 -17.68 -14.03 -39.59
C GLY A 45 -16.66 -15.08 -40.06
N ILE A 46 -15.46 -15.10 -39.48
CA ILE A 46 -14.42 -16.09 -39.78
C ILE A 46 -14.95 -17.50 -39.50
N ALA A 47 -15.64 -17.72 -38.40
CA ALA A 47 -16.25 -18.98 -38.07
C ALA A 47 -17.26 -19.44 -39.12
N TYR A 48 -18.14 -18.56 -39.58
CA TYR A 48 -19.11 -18.87 -40.65
C TYR A 48 -18.41 -19.28 -41.93
N THR A 49 -17.39 -18.53 -42.37
CA THR A 49 -16.66 -18.84 -43.60
C THR A 49 -16.00 -20.23 -43.57
N VAL A 50 -15.36 -20.57 -42.45
CA VAL A 50 -14.70 -21.85 -42.29
C VAL A 50 -15.71 -23.00 -42.24
N LEU A 51 -16.85 -22.82 -41.56
CA LEU A 51 -17.92 -23.84 -41.49
C LEU A 51 -18.58 -24.08 -42.86
N ILE A 52 -18.84 -23.02 -43.61
CA ILE A 52 -19.43 -23.15 -44.96
C ILE A 52 -18.43 -23.77 -45.94
N ASN A 53 -17.13 -23.44 -45.88
CA ASN A 53 -16.10 -24.08 -46.71
C ASN A 53 -16.06 -25.61 -46.49
N LYS A 54 -16.36 -26.08 -45.28
CA LYS A 54 -16.51 -27.51 -44.97
C LYS A 54 -17.90 -28.06 -45.28
N LYS A 55 -18.73 -27.33 -46.08
CA LYS A 55 -20.08 -27.70 -46.50
C LYS A 55 -21.08 -27.96 -45.36
N LEU A 56 -20.79 -27.38 -44.16
CA LEU A 56 -21.76 -27.32 -43.08
C LEU A 56 -22.72 -26.16 -43.31
N THR A 57 -23.99 -26.45 -43.47
CA THR A 57 -25.04 -25.42 -43.61
C THR A 57 -26.02 -25.52 -42.45
N ALA A 58 -26.67 -24.40 -42.08
CA ALA A 58 -27.63 -24.39 -40.98
C ALA A 58 -28.71 -25.47 -41.13
N GLY A 59 -29.27 -25.65 -42.34
CA GLY A 59 -30.29 -26.66 -42.57
C GLY A 59 -29.83 -28.13 -42.34
N LYS A 60 -28.57 -28.46 -42.73
CA LYS A 60 -28.03 -29.80 -42.45
C LYS A 60 -27.80 -30.05 -40.98
N VAL A 61 -27.32 -29.03 -40.25
CA VAL A 61 -27.12 -29.12 -38.82
C VAL A 61 -28.47 -29.17 -38.09
N GLU A 62 -29.44 -28.38 -38.51
CA GLU A 62 -30.80 -28.40 -37.99
C GLU A 62 -31.45 -29.75 -38.13
N ASP A 63 -31.38 -30.37 -39.33
CA ASP A 63 -31.87 -31.72 -39.59
C ASP A 63 -31.15 -32.78 -38.74
N ALA A 64 -29.84 -32.64 -38.55
CA ALA A 64 -29.08 -33.56 -37.73
C ALA A 64 -29.42 -33.43 -36.23
N VAL A 65 -29.66 -32.21 -35.73
CA VAL A 65 -30.11 -31.93 -34.36
C VAL A 65 -31.55 -32.50 -34.18
N ARG A 66 -32.44 -32.22 -35.13
CA ARG A 66 -33.82 -32.72 -35.17
C ARG A 66 -33.88 -34.25 -35.07
N ASN A 67 -33.03 -34.93 -35.81
CA ASN A 67 -32.95 -36.40 -35.81
C ASN A 67 -32.27 -37.00 -34.57
N SER A 68 -31.52 -36.20 -33.83
CA SER A 68 -30.76 -36.65 -32.66
C SER A 68 -31.45 -36.39 -31.33
N ILE A 69 -32.12 -35.23 -31.20
CA ILE A 69 -32.65 -34.71 -29.94
C ILE A 69 -34.19 -34.63 -29.98
N GLY A 70 -34.79 -34.51 -31.19
CA GLY A 70 -36.23 -34.38 -31.38
C GLY A 70 -36.70 -32.92 -31.37
N PHE A 71 -38.05 -32.74 -31.36
CA PHE A 71 -38.73 -31.44 -31.29
C PHE A 71 -39.61 -31.39 -30.06
N GLY A 72 -39.65 -30.23 -29.39
CA GLY A 72 -40.53 -29.94 -28.26
C GLY A 72 -41.62 -28.93 -28.61
N VAL A 73 -42.35 -28.48 -27.59
CA VAL A 73 -43.29 -27.36 -27.70
C VAL A 73 -42.48 -26.08 -27.54
N PRO A 74 -42.68 -25.05 -28.41
CA PRO A 74 -42.01 -23.78 -28.31
C PRO A 74 -42.07 -23.21 -26.88
N THR A 75 -40.93 -22.89 -26.29
CA THR A 75 -40.76 -22.37 -24.94
C THR A 75 -39.98 -21.09 -24.99
N VAL A 76 -40.21 -20.17 -24.02
CA VAL A 76 -39.44 -18.93 -23.90
C VAL A 76 -38.25 -19.20 -23.02
N LEU A 77 -37.03 -18.90 -23.53
CA LEU A 77 -35.76 -19.18 -22.88
C LEU A 77 -35.03 -17.88 -22.52
N THR A 78 -34.22 -17.96 -21.49
CA THR A 78 -33.41 -16.86 -21.01
C THR A 78 -31.91 -17.22 -21.05
N PRO A 79 -30.97 -16.27 -20.97
CA PRO A 79 -29.54 -16.58 -20.84
C PRO A 79 -29.19 -17.50 -19.66
N GLY A 80 -30.07 -17.62 -18.66
CA GLY A 80 -29.89 -18.54 -17.52
C GLY A 80 -29.96 -20.00 -17.95
N ASP A 81 -30.68 -20.30 -19.04
CA ASP A 81 -30.98 -21.67 -19.51
C ASP A 81 -29.91 -22.29 -20.42
N PHE A 82 -28.74 -21.60 -20.55
CA PHE A 82 -27.55 -22.22 -21.13
C PHE A 82 -27.11 -23.43 -20.29
N THR A 83 -26.88 -24.57 -20.96
CA THR A 83 -26.35 -25.75 -20.28
C THR A 83 -25.00 -25.46 -19.63
N PRO A 84 -24.61 -26.15 -18.55
CA PRO A 84 -23.31 -25.98 -17.91
C PRO A 84 -22.14 -26.09 -18.91
N ARG A 85 -22.23 -27.02 -19.86
CA ARG A 85 -21.23 -27.21 -20.91
C ARG A 85 -21.18 -26.01 -21.88
N CYS A 86 -22.34 -25.45 -22.23
CA CYS A 86 -22.39 -24.26 -23.08
C CYS A 86 -21.84 -23.02 -22.36
N LYS A 87 -22.10 -22.88 -21.07
CA LYS A 87 -21.48 -21.86 -20.21
C LYS A 87 -19.96 -22.01 -20.19
N ASN A 88 -19.45 -23.22 -20.01
CA ASN A 88 -18.00 -23.46 -20.04
C ASN A 88 -17.37 -23.11 -21.41
N ILE A 89 -18.07 -23.38 -22.51
CA ILE A 89 -17.61 -22.98 -23.86
C ILE A 89 -17.53 -21.46 -23.96
N ILE A 90 -18.52 -20.73 -23.46
CA ILE A 90 -18.56 -19.27 -23.46
C ILE A 90 -17.42 -18.69 -22.61
N GLU A 91 -17.19 -19.23 -21.40
CA GLU A 91 -16.09 -18.84 -20.53
C GLU A 91 -14.72 -19.17 -21.13
N SER A 92 -14.56 -20.35 -21.72
CA SER A 92 -13.35 -20.75 -22.44
C SER A 92 -13.06 -19.84 -23.64
N ALA A 93 -14.11 -19.37 -24.34
CA ALA A 93 -13.94 -18.41 -25.42
C ALA A 93 -13.42 -17.04 -24.92
N MET A 94 -13.83 -16.60 -23.72
CA MET A 94 -13.32 -15.39 -23.09
C MET A 94 -11.83 -15.52 -22.72
N ILE A 95 -11.44 -16.68 -22.17
CA ILE A 95 -10.03 -16.97 -21.84
C ILE A 95 -9.19 -16.99 -23.12
N GLN A 96 -9.65 -17.69 -24.15
CA GLN A 96 -8.91 -17.76 -25.42
C GLN A 96 -8.80 -16.43 -26.14
N ALA A 97 -9.83 -15.59 -26.12
CA ALA A 97 -9.74 -14.24 -26.66
C ALA A 97 -8.65 -13.42 -25.95
N ARG A 98 -8.55 -13.57 -24.61
CA ARG A 98 -7.51 -12.91 -23.80
C ARG A 98 -6.12 -13.48 -24.13
N ASP A 99 -5.98 -14.81 -24.23
CA ASP A 99 -4.72 -15.47 -24.55
C ASP A 99 -4.22 -15.10 -25.96
N MET A 100 -5.14 -14.82 -26.88
CA MET A 100 -4.86 -14.33 -28.24
C MET A 100 -4.67 -12.81 -28.30
N GLY A 101 -4.71 -12.11 -27.18
CA GLY A 101 -4.52 -10.65 -27.11
C GLY A 101 -5.71 -9.84 -27.61
N HIS A 102 -6.91 -10.44 -27.70
CA HIS A 102 -8.12 -9.78 -28.14
C HIS A 102 -8.93 -9.24 -26.95
N ASN A 103 -9.40 -8.00 -27.05
CA ASN A 103 -10.20 -7.35 -25.99
C ASN A 103 -11.68 -7.77 -26.01
N TYR A 104 -12.13 -8.43 -27.06
CA TYR A 104 -13.52 -8.87 -27.25
C TYR A 104 -13.56 -10.28 -27.83
N VAL A 105 -14.57 -11.03 -27.39
CA VAL A 105 -14.82 -12.38 -27.88
C VAL A 105 -15.53 -12.31 -29.24
N GLY A 106 -14.88 -12.81 -30.30
CA GLY A 106 -15.48 -12.95 -31.64
C GLY A 106 -16.10 -14.33 -31.86
N THR A 107 -16.75 -14.50 -33.00
CA THR A 107 -17.38 -15.78 -33.43
C THR A 107 -16.35 -16.91 -33.53
N GLU A 108 -15.13 -16.59 -33.92
CA GLU A 108 -14.00 -17.49 -34.02
C GLU A 108 -13.61 -18.09 -32.69
N HIS A 109 -13.57 -17.28 -31.62
CA HIS A 109 -13.24 -17.75 -30.26
C HIS A 109 -14.29 -18.70 -29.74
N LEU A 110 -15.57 -18.45 -30.04
CA LEU A 110 -16.67 -19.33 -29.68
C LEU A 110 -16.52 -20.70 -30.39
N LEU A 111 -16.16 -20.70 -31.67
CA LEU A 111 -15.97 -21.92 -32.43
C LEU A 111 -14.72 -22.71 -31.96
N ILE A 112 -13.61 -22.05 -31.69
CA ILE A 112 -12.40 -22.68 -31.15
C ILE A 112 -12.69 -23.31 -29.79
N ALA A 113 -13.36 -22.58 -28.88
CA ALA A 113 -13.71 -23.08 -27.56
C ALA A 113 -14.64 -24.33 -27.67
N MET A 114 -15.61 -24.27 -28.57
CA MET A 114 -16.54 -25.37 -28.82
C MET A 114 -15.80 -26.64 -29.30
N ILE A 115 -14.82 -26.50 -30.18
CA ILE A 115 -14.04 -27.64 -30.71
C ILE A 115 -13.08 -28.19 -29.65
N LYS A 116 -12.47 -27.30 -28.85
CA LYS A 116 -11.55 -27.72 -27.78
C LYS A 116 -12.25 -28.45 -26.64
N GLU A 117 -13.52 -28.14 -26.36
CA GLU A 117 -14.34 -28.88 -25.38
C GLU A 117 -14.48 -30.40 -25.77
N GLY A 118 -14.37 -30.71 -27.03
CA GLY A 118 -14.17 -32.07 -27.58
C GLY A 118 -15.35 -33.07 -27.45
N SER A 119 -16.13 -32.97 -26.36
CA SER A 119 -17.25 -33.89 -26.07
C SER A 119 -18.61 -33.20 -26.10
N SER A 120 -18.77 -32.13 -26.89
CA SER A 120 -20.00 -31.36 -27.00
C SER A 120 -20.98 -31.97 -28.05
N ALA A 121 -22.29 -31.71 -27.91
CA ALA A 121 -23.27 -32.10 -28.90
C ALA A 121 -22.97 -31.53 -30.30
N ALA A 122 -22.45 -30.31 -30.35
CA ALA A 122 -22.00 -29.66 -31.58
C ALA A 122 -20.89 -30.44 -32.29
N THR A 123 -19.86 -30.90 -31.56
CA THR A 123 -18.79 -31.74 -32.15
C THR A 123 -19.26 -33.09 -32.61
N ALA A 124 -20.21 -33.70 -31.89
CA ALA A 124 -20.85 -34.95 -32.28
C ALA A 124 -21.67 -34.78 -33.58
N VAL A 125 -22.41 -33.67 -33.73
CA VAL A 125 -23.15 -33.34 -34.96
C VAL A 125 -22.20 -33.09 -36.14
N MET A 126 -21.09 -32.33 -35.93
CA MET A 126 -20.08 -32.14 -36.98
C MET A 126 -19.49 -33.47 -37.46
N THR A 127 -19.11 -34.34 -36.54
CA THR A 127 -18.54 -35.67 -36.86
C THR A 127 -19.54 -36.54 -37.60
N ARG A 128 -20.85 -36.53 -37.21
CA ARG A 128 -21.92 -37.27 -37.87
C ARG A 128 -22.18 -36.79 -39.32
N LEU A 129 -21.96 -35.47 -39.54
CA LEU A 129 -22.05 -34.90 -40.90
C LEU A 129 -20.75 -35.08 -41.72
N GLY A 130 -19.79 -35.86 -41.21
CA GLY A 130 -18.56 -36.23 -41.91
C GLY A 130 -17.50 -35.15 -41.91
N VAL A 131 -17.58 -34.17 -40.96
CA VAL A 131 -16.62 -33.07 -40.85
C VAL A 131 -15.80 -33.24 -39.56
N SER A 132 -14.49 -33.30 -39.71
CA SER A 132 -13.58 -33.41 -38.58
C SER A 132 -13.46 -32.07 -37.85
N PRO A 133 -13.78 -31.99 -36.51
CA PRO A 133 -13.60 -30.80 -35.73
C PRO A 133 -12.13 -30.31 -35.70
N GLN A 134 -11.18 -31.26 -35.75
CA GLN A 134 -9.75 -30.92 -35.75
C GLN A 134 -9.30 -30.22 -37.05
N GLU A 135 -9.88 -30.59 -38.20
CA GLU A 135 -9.60 -29.91 -39.46
C GLU A 135 -10.16 -28.50 -39.47
N ILE A 136 -11.35 -28.29 -38.87
CA ILE A 136 -11.92 -26.95 -38.70
C ILE A 136 -10.98 -26.10 -37.81
N LEU A 137 -10.46 -26.65 -36.73
CA LEU A 137 -9.54 -25.97 -35.85
C LEU A 137 -8.24 -25.56 -36.56
N GLN A 138 -7.65 -26.45 -37.36
CA GLN A 138 -6.46 -26.16 -38.14
C GLN A 138 -6.71 -25.05 -39.17
N GLU A 139 -7.87 -25.06 -39.82
CA GLU A 139 -8.24 -24.06 -40.80
C GLU A 139 -8.52 -22.71 -40.14
N LEU A 140 -9.14 -22.70 -38.95
CA LEU A 140 -9.29 -21.51 -38.15
C LEU A 140 -7.95 -20.94 -37.74
N LEU A 141 -7.01 -21.75 -37.23
CA LEU A 141 -5.68 -21.30 -36.84
C LEU A 141 -4.87 -20.78 -38.06
N LYS A 142 -5.02 -21.38 -39.23
CA LYS A 142 -4.44 -20.88 -40.49
C LYS A 142 -5.08 -19.56 -40.92
N ALA A 143 -6.40 -19.40 -40.76
CA ALA A 143 -7.11 -18.18 -41.08
C ALA A 143 -6.71 -17.06 -40.13
N PHE A 144 -6.41 -17.37 -38.85
CA PHE A 144 -5.82 -16.44 -37.89
C PHE A 144 -4.39 -16.06 -38.28
N GLY A 145 -3.55 -17.01 -38.64
CA GLY A 145 -2.18 -16.74 -39.09
C GLY A 145 -2.11 -15.97 -40.40
N SER A 146 -3.16 -16.02 -41.24
CA SER A 146 -3.31 -15.25 -42.44
C SER A 146 -4.17 -14.00 -42.33
N ALA A 147 -4.98 -13.86 -41.26
CA ALA A 147 -5.81 -12.69 -41.00
C ALA A 147 -5.05 -11.57 -40.23
N SER A 148 -3.81 -11.81 -39.77
CA SER A 148 -2.81 -10.76 -39.52
C SER A 148 -2.31 -10.08 -40.81
N GLY A 149 -2.76 -10.50 -41.99
CA GLY A 149 -2.44 -9.89 -43.23
C GLY A 149 -3.47 -10.25 -44.29
N LYS A 150 -4.20 -9.27 -44.73
CA LYS A 150 -5.09 -9.19 -45.88
C LYS A 150 -6.58 -9.46 -45.64
N ASP A 151 -7.28 -8.36 -45.61
CA ASP A 151 -8.46 -8.25 -46.45
C ASP A 151 -8.60 -6.85 -46.97
N ALA A 152 -8.67 -6.77 -48.27
CA ALA A 152 -9.65 -5.95 -48.95
C ALA A 152 -9.53 -6.19 -50.46
N GLY A 153 -10.66 -6.37 -51.07
CA GLY A 153 -10.82 -6.38 -52.53
C GLY A 153 -10.20 -5.15 -53.17
N LYS A 154 -9.49 -5.37 -54.27
CA LYS A 154 -8.99 -4.33 -55.17
C LYS A 154 -10.12 -3.41 -55.64
N PRO A 155 -9.89 -2.12 -55.69
CA PRO A 155 -9.71 -1.44 -56.96
C PRO A 155 -8.42 -0.58 -56.99
N GLU A 156 -7.89 -0.54 -58.17
CA GLU A 156 -6.83 0.23 -58.85
C GLU A 156 -6.21 1.42 -58.13
N THR A 157 -4.88 1.33 -58.10
CA THR A 157 -3.85 2.36 -58.25
C THR A 157 -4.20 3.82 -57.97
N VAL A 158 -3.76 4.30 -56.79
CA VAL A 158 -3.13 5.62 -56.68
C VAL A 158 -1.88 5.41 -55.79
N LYS A 159 -0.71 5.71 -56.39
CA LYS A 159 0.58 5.72 -55.72
C LYS A 159 0.55 6.74 -54.58
N LYS A 160 0.72 6.28 -53.30
CA LYS A 160 1.20 7.11 -52.19
C LYS A 160 2.63 6.68 -51.85
N PRO A 161 3.55 7.64 -51.62
CA PRO A 161 4.92 7.32 -51.25
C PRO A 161 5.00 7.02 -49.74
N GLY A 162 5.65 5.92 -49.35
CA GLY A 162 5.99 5.60 -47.97
C GLY A 162 5.42 4.22 -47.54
N GLY A 163 6.08 3.13 -48.00
CA GLY A 163 5.83 1.80 -47.43
C GLY A 163 6.26 1.76 -45.97
N ARG A 164 5.33 1.53 -45.02
CA ARG A 164 5.67 1.20 -43.64
C ARG A 164 6.47 -0.11 -43.66
N THR A 165 7.69 -0.07 -43.16
CA THR A 165 8.52 -1.27 -42.96
C THR A 165 7.89 -2.13 -41.87
N ASP A 166 7.73 -3.41 -42.11
CA ASP A 166 7.28 -4.39 -41.12
C ASP A 166 8.33 -4.46 -39.98
N THR A 167 7.87 -4.24 -38.77
CA THR A 167 8.71 -4.28 -37.56
C THR A 167 8.17 -5.39 -36.61
N PRO A 168 8.38 -6.68 -36.97
CA PRO A 168 7.78 -7.80 -36.26
C PRO A 168 8.26 -7.94 -34.82
N THR A 169 9.55 -7.76 -34.54
CA THR A 169 10.11 -7.83 -33.19
C THR A 169 9.60 -6.69 -32.29
N LEU A 170 9.55 -5.46 -32.85
CA LEU A 170 8.99 -4.31 -32.14
C LEU A 170 7.48 -4.46 -31.88
N ASN A 171 6.75 -5.09 -32.81
CA ASN A 171 5.30 -5.34 -32.57
C ASN A 171 5.06 -6.44 -31.53
N GLN A 172 6.01 -7.36 -31.35
CA GLN A 172 5.92 -8.43 -30.36
C GLN A 172 6.31 -7.98 -28.96
N TYR A 173 7.36 -7.18 -28.81
CA TYR A 173 7.95 -6.76 -27.53
C TYR A 173 7.85 -5.26 -27.27
N GLY A 174 7.17 -4.52 -28.12
CA GLY A 174 6.99 -3.08 -28.00
C GLY A 174 5.52 -2.67 -28.02
N ARG A 175 5.25 -1.55 -27.36
CA ARG A 175 3.93 -0.90 -27.38
C ARG A 175 4.02 0.39 -28.19
N ASP A 176 3.30 0.51 -29.31
CA ASP A 176 3.24 1.71 -30.13
C ASP A 176 2.36 2.78 -29.46
N LEU A 177 3.01 3.71 -28.72
CA LEU A 177 2.31 4.79 -28.00
C LEU A 177 1.55 5.72 -28.96
N THR A 178 2.07 5.94 -30.18
CA THR A 178 1.42 6.83 -31.15
C THR A 178 0.13 6.22 -31.68
N SER A 179 0.09 4.90 -31.91
CA SER A 179 -1.13 4.20 -32.29
C SER A 179 -2.16 4.18 -31.16
N PHE A 180 -1.72 4.03 -29.91
CA PHE A 180 -2.59 4.12 -28.72
C PHE A 180 -3.15 5.53 -28.54
N ALA A 181 -2.32 6.57 -28.79
CA ALA A 181 -2.77 7.97 -28.78
C ALA A 181 -3.86 8.23 -29.82
N ALA A 182 -3.63 7.76 -31.07
CA ALA A 182 -4.60 7.90 -32.15
C ALA A 182 -5.92 7.16 -31.86
N ALA A 183 -5.87 6.04 -31.10
CA ALA A 183 -7.04 5.29 -30.66
C ALA A 183 -7.73 5.89 -29.42
N GLY A 184 -7.25 7.00 -28.87
CA GLY A 184 -7.81 7.62 -27.63
C GLY A 184 -7.60 6.80 -26.36
N ARG A 185 -6.58 5.95 -26.32
CA ARG A 185 -6.29 5.03 -25.22
C ARG A 185 -5.20 5.52 -24.26
N ILE A 186 -4.63 6.71 -24.54
CA ILE A 186 -3.67 7.37 -23.65
C ILE A 186 -4.38 8.41 -22.81
N ASP A 187 -3.91 8.57 -21.59
CA ASP A 187 -4.42 9.57 -20.66
C ASP A 187 -4.01 10.98 -21.10
N PRO A 188 -4.84 12.00 -20.86
CA PRO A 188 -4.45 13.37 -21.12
C PRO A 188 -3.26 13.75 -20.23
N VAL A 189 -2.17 14.23 -20.85
CA VAL A 189 -0.97 14.65 -20.13
C VAL A 189 -1.09 16.13 -19.78
N ILE A 190 -1.15 16.40 -18.48
CA ILE A 190 -1.37 17.72 -17.91
C ILE A 190 -0.09 18.19 -17.19
N GLY A 191 0.25 19.47 -17.31
CA GLY A 191 1.32 20.11 -16.53
C GLY A 191 2.76 19.83 -17.03
N ARG A 192 2.96 19.04 -18.10
CA ARG A 192 4.30 18.65 -18.59
C ARG A 192 4.69 19.27 -19.95
N GLN A 193 4.09 20.38 -20.29
CA GLN A 193 4.31 21.01 -21.61
C GLN A 193 5.77 21.45 -21.82
N LYS A 194 6.41 22.01 -20.79
CA LYS A 194 7.82 22.49 -20.87
C LYS A 194 8.79 21.34 -21.14
N GLU A 195 8.59 20.23 -20.46
CA GLU A 195 9.42 19.03 -20.64
C GLU A 195 9.18 18.40 -22.00
N ILE A 196 7.94 18.29 -22.47
CA ILE A 196 7.61 17.80 -23.81
C ILE A 196 8.21 18.71 -24.89
N GLU A 197 8.12 20.03 -24.80
CA GLU A 197 8.74 20.96 -25.72
C GLU A 197 10.26 20.81 -25.71
N ARG A 198 10.86 20.60 -24.54
CA ARG A 198 12.31 20.36 -24.44
C ARG A 198 12.72 19.05 -25.09
N VAL A 199 11.95 18.00 -24.95
CA VAL A 199 12.16 16.71 -25.66
C VAL A 199 12.07 16.91 -27.16
N ILE A 200 11.05 17.63 -27.67
CA ILE A 200 10.89 17.97 -29.09
C ILE A 200 12.11 18.73 -29.59
N GLN A 201 12.59 19.75 -28.87
CA GLN A 201 13.77 20.50 -29.22
C GLN A 201 15.02 19.61 -29.33
N ILE A 202 15.19 18.66 -28.39
CA ILE A 202 16.36 17.76 -28.40
C ILE A 202 16.28 16.79 -29.59
N LEU A 203 15.13 16.18 -29.84
CA LEU A 203 14.90 15.26 -30.95
C LEU A 203 15.13 15.94 -32.31
N SER A 204 14.94 17.24 -32.38
CA SER A 204 15.16 18.04 -33.62
C SER A 204 16.63 18.46 -33.84
N ARG A 205 17.55 18.14 -32.92
CA ARG A 205 18.97 18.45 -33.05
C ARG A 205 19.68 17.50 -34.00
N ARG A 206 20.80 18.01 -34.60
CA ARG A 206 21.67 17.19 -35.45
C ARG A 206 22.55 16.21 -34.65
N THR A 207 22.95 16.60 -33.45
CA THR A 207 23.77 15.81 -32.51
C THR A 207 23.21 15.89 -31.11
N LYS A 208 23.47 14.91 -30.24
CA LYS A 208 22.86 14.78 -28.91
C LYS A 208 21.32 14.87 -28.98
N ASN A 209 20.77 14.15 -29.97
CA ASN A 209 19.33 14.14 -30.29
C ASN A 209 18.53 13.05 -29.53
N ASN A 210 19.12 12.45 -28.51
CA ASN A 210 18.45 11.47 -27.66
C ASN A 210 18.18 12.09 -26.28
N PRO A 211 16.97 12.50 -25.95
CA PRO A 211 16.61 12.96 -24.60
C PRO A 211 16.64 11.82 -23.59
N CYS A 212 17.17 12.10 -22.41
CA CYS A 212 17.07 11.22 -21.25
C CYS A 212 16.27 11.92 -20.14
N LEU A 213 15.10 11.42 -19.82
CA LEU A 213 14.23 11.93 -18.77
C LEU A 213 14.79 11.48 -17.43
N ILE A 214 15.19 12.41 -16.60
CA ILE A 214 15.82 12.14 -15.30
C ILE A 214 14.92 12.68 -14.19
N GLY A 215 14.51 11.81 -13.28
CA GLY A 215 13.68 12.19 -12.15
C GLY A 215 13.40 11.01 -11.24
N GLU A 216 12.86 11.32 -10.07
CA GLU A 216 12.50 10.30 -9.09
C GLU A 216 11.39 9.35 -9.60
N PRO A 217 11.25 8.15 -9.05
CA PRO A 217 10.14 7.26 -9.37
C PRO A 217 8.79 7.94 -9.09
N GLY A 218 7.80 7.71 -9.96
CA GLY A 218 6.45 8.24 -9.77
C GLY A 218 6.21 9.71 -10.15
N VAL A 219 7.25 10.46 -10.65
CA VAL A 219 7.07 11.87 -11.08
C VAL A 219 6.42 12.03 -12.47
N GLY A 220 6.12 10.93 -13.16
CA GLY A 220 5.46 10.97 -14.47
C GLY A 220 6.40 11.06 -15.66
N LYS A 221 7.58 10.43 -15.64
CA LYS A 221 8.51 10.37 -16.78
C LYS A 221 7.88 9.73 -18.01
N THR A 222 7.17 8.63 -17.84
CA THR A 222 6.48 7.90 -18.92
C THR A 222 5.38 8.73 -19.56
N ALA A 223 4.65 9.53 -18.75
CA ALA A 223 3.62 10.44 -19.24
C ALA A 223 4.15 11.48 -20.24
N ILE A 224 5.43 11.91 -20.13
CA ILE A 224 6.04 12.83 -21.09
C ILE A 224 6.18 12.19 -22.48
N ALA A 225 6.57 10.90 -22.52
CA ALA A 225 6.64 10.15 -23.79
C ALA A 225 5.24 9.94 -24.39
N GLU A 226 4.25 9.65 -23.55
CA GLU A 226 2.84 9.54 -23.92
C GLU A 226 2.27 10.87 -24.43
N GLY A 227 2.59 11.98 -23.77
CA GLY A 227 2.20 13.33 -24.22
C GLY A 227 2.83 13.73 -25.55
N LEU A 228 4.09 13.33 -25.80
CA LEU A 228 4.73 13.51 -27.09
C LEU A 228 4.04 12.66 -28.17
N ALA A 229 3.70 11.41 -27.86
CA ALA A 229 2.96 10.54 -28.77
C ALA A 229 1.60 11.13 -29.13
N LEU A 230 0.90 11.74 -28.16
CA LEU A 230 -0.35 12.45 -28.40
C LEU A 230 -0.17 13.64 -29.35
N LYS A 231 0.86 14.47 -29.13
CA LYS A 231 1.18 15.60 -30.01
C LYS A 231 1.57 15.16 -31.42
N ILE A 232 2.25 14.03 -31.58
CA ILE A 232 2.54 13.46 -32.90
C ILE A 232 1.26 12.99 -33.57
N ALA A 233 0.37 12.33 -32.86
CA ALA A 233 -0.90 11.82 -33.38
C ALA A 233 -1.84 12.97 -33.82
N THR A 234 -1.87 14.08 -33.05
CA THR A 234 -2.67 15.31 -33.39
C THR A 234 -1.99 16.17 -34.43
N GLY A 235 -0.72 15.93 -34.77
CA GLY A 235 0.06 16.72 -35.73
C GLY A 235 0.62 18.03 -35.16
N GLU A 236 0.58 18.25 -33.86
CA GLU A 236 1.08 19.43 -33.13
C GLU A 236 2.59 19.39 -32.90
N VAL A 237 3.36 18.93 -33.88
CA VAL A 237 4.82 18.78 -33.82
C VAL A 237 5.47 19.36 -35.06
N PRO A 238 6.77 19.74 -34.99
CA PRO A 238 7.54 20.16 -36.16
C PRO A 238 7.54 19.10 -37.26
N GLU A 239 7.73 19.53 -38.50
CA GLU A 239 7.69 18.64 -39.70
C GLU A 239 8.62 17.43 -39.59
N LEU A 240 9.77 17.58 -38.93
CA LEU A 240 10.73 16.51 -38.68
C LEU A 240 10.17 15.33 -37.86
N LEU A 241 9.17 15.58 -37.04
CA LEU A 241 8.54 14.59 -36.18
C LEU A 241 7.17 14.13 -36.68
N LYS A 242 6.62 14.78 -37.71
CA LYS A 242 5.37 14.36 -38.33
C LYS A 242 5.51 12.98 -38.97
N GLY A 243 4.56 12.09 -38.62
CA GLY A 243 4.55 10.71 -39.15
C GLY A 243 5.54 9.77 -38.45
N LYS A 244 6.29 10.21 -37.44
CA LYS A 244 7.10 9.36 -36.60
C LYS A 244 6.20 8.58 -35.62
N ARG A 245 6.70 7.41 -35.20
CA ARG A 245 6.04 6.54 -34.20
C ARG A 245 6.90 6.45 -32.94
N ILE A 246 6.30 6.54 -31.78
CA ILE A 246 6.98 6.27 -30.50
C ILE A 246 6.63 4.87 -30.08
N VAL A 247 7.64 4.00 -29.98
CA VAL A 247 7.45 2.62 -29.54
C VAL A 247 8.16 2.42 -28.19
N SER A 248 7.39 2.10 -27.16
CA SER A 248 7.91 1.75 -25.84
C SER A 248 8.37 0.29 -25.86
N LEU A 249 9.62 0.03 -25.50
CA LEU A 249 10.20 -1.30 -25.49
C LEU A 249 9.98 -1.97 -24.12
N ASP A 250 9.40 -3.17 -24.12
CA ASP A 250 9.27 -4.01 -22.92
C ASP A 250 10.50 -4.91 -22.76
N LEU A 251 11.45 -4.43 -21.96
CA LEU A 251 12.69 -5.17 -21.69
C LEU A 251 12.42 -6.45 -20.87
N THR A 252 11.47 -6.40 -19.97
CA THR A 252 11.10 -7.54 -19.13
C THR A 252 10.52 -8.67 -19.98
N GLY A 253 9.64 -8.32 -20.92
CA GLY A 253 9.10 -9.27 -21.91
C GLY A 253 10.16 -9.86 -22.84
N MET A 254 11.19 -9.09 -23.17
CA MET A 254 12.32 -9.57 -23.99
C MET A 254 13.21 -10.58 -23.27
N VAL A 255 13.37 -10.46 -21.96
CA VAL A 255 14.12 -11.42 -21.11
C VAL A 255 13.29 -12.66 -20.81
N ALA A 256 11.97 -12.51 -20.67
CA ALA A 256 11.09 -13.61 -20.35
C ALA A 256 11.14 -14.73 -21.40
N GLY A 257 11.32 -15.97 -20.94
CA GLY A 257 11.37 -17.17 -21.80
C GLY A 257 12.67 -17.38 -22.57
N THR A 258 13.72 -16.58 -22.34
CA THR A 258 15.07 -16.86 -22.88
C THR A 258 15.75 -17.93 -22.01
N LYS A 259 16.22 -19.01 -22.63
CA LYS A 259 16.99 -20.06 -21.95
C LYS A 259 18.49 -19.77 -21.97
N TYR A 260 18.96 -19.02 -22.96
CA TYR A 260 20.35 -18.69 -23.15
C TYR A 260 20.54 -17.17 -23.30
N ARG A 261 21.69 -16.69 -22.85
CA ARG A 261 22.11 -15.29 -22.93
C ARG A 261 22.02 -14.71 -24.35
N GLY A 262 22.39 -15.52 -25.37
CA GLY A 262 22.39 -15.12 -26.77
C GLY A 262 20.98 -14.78 -27.30
N ASP A 263 19.95 -15.41 -26.77
CA ASP A 263 18.56 -15.21 -27.25
C ASP A 263 18.08 -13.77 -26.98
N PHE A 264 18.42 -13.21 -25.80
CA PHE A 264 18.09 -11.83 -25.45
C PHE A 264 18.89 -10.82 -26.29
N GLU A 265 20.21 -11.05 -26.43
CA GLU A 265 21.07 -10.21 -27.27
C GLU A 265 20.56 -10.18 -28.71
N GLU A 266 20.15 -11.31 -29.25
CA GLU A 266 19.61 -11.42 -30.62
C GLU A 266 18.27 -10.68 -30.76
N ARG A 267 17.37 -10.77 -29.78
CA ARG A 267 16.10 -10.03 -29.77
C ARG A 267 16.33 -8.52 -29.76
N VAL A 268 17.21 -8.04 -28.85
CA VAL A 268 17.55 -6.62 -28.75
C VAL A 268 18.19 -6.13 -30.04
N LYS A 269 19.13 -6.90 -30.60
CA LYS A 269 19.78 -6.59 -31.88
C LYS A 269 18.78 -6.52 -33.03
N SER A 270 17.86 -7.47 -33.12
CA SER A 270 16.80 -7.50 -34.12
C SER A 270 15.89 -6.28 -34.01
N ALA A 271 15.49 -5.91 -32.80
CA ALA A 271 14.68 -4.72 -32.57
C ALA A 271 15.40 -3.42 -33.01
N ILE A 272 16.70 -3.29 -32.68
CA ILE A 272 17.52 -2.14 -33.09
C ILE A 272 17.68 -2.08 -34.62
N GLU A 273 17.90 -3.20 -35.27
CA GLU A 273 17.97 -3.27 -36.72
C GLU A 273 16.66 -2.88 -37.41
N GLU A 274 15.51 -3.31 -36.81
CA GLU A 274 14.18 -2.89 -37.28
C GLU A 274 13.98 -1.38 -37.15
N VAL A 275 14.35 -0.77 -36.02
CA VAL A 275 14.29 0.69 -35.79
C VAL A 275 15.16 1.43 -36.83
N SER A 276 16.40 0.97 -37.03
CA SER A 276 17.34 1.60 -37.99
C SER A 276 16.84 1.51 -39.44
N LYS A 277 16.21 0.39 -39.80
CA LYS A 277 15.64 0.20 -41.16
C LYS A 277 14.34 0.96 -41.35
N ALA A 278 13.51 1.08 -40.33
CA ALA A 278 12.23 1.76 -40.42
C ALA A 278 12.37 3.28 -40.54
N GLY A 279 13.34 3.89 -39.86
CA GLY A 279 13.65 5.32 -39.95
C GLY A 279 12.54 6.26 -39.40
N ASP A 280 11.32 5.77 -39.21
CA ASP A 280 10.16 6.49 -38.67
C ASP A 280 9.89 6.22 -37.19
N VAL A 281 10.68 5.34 -36.56
CA VAL A 281 10.49 4.92 -35.16
C VAL A 281 11.40 5.71 -34.22
N ILE A 282 10.82 6.23 -33.14
CA ILE A 282 11.51 6.74 -31.97
C ILE A 282 11.30 5.72 -30.86
N LEU A 283 12.37 5.18 -30.32
CA LEU A 283 12.32 4.16 -29.29
C LEU A 283 12.20 4.84 -27.92
N PHE A 284 11.21 4.48 -27.12
CA PHE A 284 11.13 4.85 -25.72
C PHE A 284 11.58 3.68 -24.84
N ILE A 285 12.55 3.92 -23.97
CA ILE A 285 13.11 2.93 -23.06
C ILE A 285 12.94 3.46 -21.64
N ASP A 286 12.01 2.85 -20.92
CA ASP A 286 11.89 3.10 -19.49
C ASP A 286 12.98 2.32 -18.75
N GLU A 287 13.41 2.83 -17.60
CA GLU A 287 14.53 2.26 -16.84
C GLU A 287 15.78 1.99 -17.72
N LEU A 288 16.19 2.99 -18.50
CA LEU A 288 17.32 2.88 -19.45
C LEU A 288 18.59 2.26 -18.84
N HIS A 289 18.78 2.45 -17.53
CA HIS A 289 19.90 1.89 -16.78
C HIS A 289 19.91 0.36 -16.77
N THR A 290 18.76 -0.31 -16.89
CA THR A 290 18.68 -1.77 -16.94
C THR A 290 19.38 -2.37 -18.16
N LEU A 291 19.36 -1.66 -19.28
CA LEU A 291 20.10 -2.02 -20.50
C LEU A 291 21.61 -1.77 -20.41
N ILE A 292 22.01 -0.78 -19.60
CA ILE A 292 23.39 -0.27 -19.56
C ILE A 292 24.14 -0.84 -18.35
N GLY A 293 23.43 -1.13 -17.23
CA GLY A 293 24.04 -1.52 -15.96
C GLY A 293 24.06 -3.02 -15.69
N ALA A 294 23.45 -3.82 -16.53
CA ALA A 294 23.38 -5.27 -16.33
C ALA A 294 24.72 -6.03 -16.38
N GLY A 295 25.84 -5.35 -16.62
CA GLY A 295 27.18 -5.92 -16.82
C GLY A 295 28.10 -6.00 -15.61
N SER A 296 27.70 -5.54 -14.41
CA SER A 296 28.61 -5.53 -13.24
C SER A 296 28.61 -6.81 -12.39
N ALA A 297 27.67 -7.72 -12.58
CA ALA A 297 27.71 -9.07 -12.01
C ALA A 297 28.30 -10.05 -13.03
N GLU A 298 29.17 -10.95 -12.63
CA GLU A 298 29.73 -11.99 -13.50
C GLU A 298 28.61 -12.74 -14.21
N GLY A 299 28.40 -12.43 -15.51
CA GLY A 299 27.38 -13.06 -16.36
C GLY A 299 26.25 -12.16 -16.85
N ALA A 300 26.17 -10.88 -16.47
CA ALA A 300 25.12 -9.95 -16.93
C ALA A 300 25.38 -9.40 -18.34
N VAL A 301 24.27 -9.20 -19.09
CA VAL A 301 24.29 -8.79 -20.51
C VAL A 301 24.59 -7.31 -20.63
N ASP A 302 25.64 -6.94 -21.34
CA ASP A 302 25.92 -5.55 -21.69
C ASP A 302 25.23 -5.19 -23.03
N ALA A 303 23.90 -5.03 -22.98
CA ALA A 303 23.14 -4.57 -24.16
C ALA A 303 23.53 -3.16 -24.60
N ALA A 304 24.26 -2.42 -23.76
CA ALA A 304 24.83 -1.14 -24.14
C ALA A 304 25.78 -1.26 -25.35
N ASN A 305 26.54 -2.35 -25.45
CA ASN A 305 27.46 -2.55 -26.58
C ASN A 305 26.73 -2.75 -27.93
N ILE A 306 25.46 -3.16 -27.88
CA ILE A 306 24.62 -3.28 -29.09
C ILE A 306 24.02 -1.91 -29.46
N LEU A 307 23.66 -1.10 -28.47
CA LEU A 307 23.07 0.25 -28.67
C LEU A 307 24.11 1.29 -29.10
N LYS A 308 25.31 1.27 -28.52
CA LYS A 308 26.36 2.25 -28.75
C LYS A 308 26.69 2.49 -30.24
N PRO A 309 26.87 1.47 -31.10
CA PRO A 309 27.14 1.67 -32.51
C PRO A 309 26.01 2.37 -33.27
N ALA A 310 24.74 2.00 -33.03
CA ALA A 310 23.58 2.57 -33.71
C ALA A 310 23.35 4.04 -33.29
N LEU A 311 23.49 4.33 -31.97
CA LEU A 311 23.47 5.70 -31.46
C LEU A 311 24.64 6.54 -31.97
N ALA A 312 25.83 5.94 -32.13
CA ALA A 312 27.03 6.64 -32.63
C ALA A 312 26.86 7.07 -34.07
N ARG A 313 26.24 6.24 -34.90
CA ARG A 313 25.98 6.54 -36.32
C ARG A 313 24.78 7.46 -36.53
N GLY A 314 23.96 7.70 -35.52
CA GLY A 314 22.75 8.50 -35.62
C GLY A 314 21.63 7.80 -36.39
N GLU A 315 21.67 6.48 -36.50
CA GLU A 315 20.71 5.64 -37.22
C GLU A 315 19.38 5.47 -36.49
N MET A 316 19.36 5.82 -35.24
CA MET A 316 18.16 5.70 -34.40
C MET A 316 18.02 6.87 -33.42
N GLN A 317 16.80 7.14 -33.03
CA GLN A 317 16.46 8.10 -31.97
C GLN A 317 15.86 7.36 -30.77
N VAL A 318 16.34 7.70 -29.56
CA VAL A 318 15.92 7.08 -28.32
C VAL A 318 15.51 8.16 -27.32
N ILE A 319 14.40 7.93 -26.66
CA ILE A 319 13.98 8.66 -25.44
C ILE A 319 14.22 7.69 -24.28
N GLY A 320 15.17 7.99 -23.41
CA GLY A 320 15.40 7.21 -22.19
C GLY A 320 14.70 7.81 -21.00
N ALA A 321 14.31 6.98 -20.03
CA ALA A 321 13.86 7.43 -18.71
C ALA A 321 14.66 6.70 -17.61
N THR A 322 15.10 7.41 -16.58
CA THR A 322 15.88 6.84 -15.48
C THR A 322 15.84 7.76 -14.25
N THR A 323 16.42 7.33 -13.13
CA THR A 323 16.64 8.17 -11.96
C THR A 323 17.94 8.97 -12.07
N LEU A 324 18.11 10.01 -11.24
CA LEU A 324 19.33 10.82 -11.23
C LEU A 324 20.56 10.00 -10.81
N GLU A 325 20.38 9.12 -9.83
CA GLU A 325 21.45 8.26 -9.32
C GLU A 325 21.93 7.27 -10.40
N GLU A 326 21.00 6.58 -11.04
CA GLU A 326 21.29 5.62 -12.11
C GLU A 326 21.88 6.29 -13.36
N TYR A 327 21.42 7.50 -13.69
CA TYR A 327 22.01 8.30 -14.75
C TYR A 327 23.49 8.57 -14.51
N ARG A 328 23.84 9.04 -13.31
CA ARG A 328 25.22 9.30 -12.91
C ARG A 328 26.08 8.05 -12.89
N LYS A 329 25.52 6.94 -12.40
CA LYS A 329 26.22 5.67 -12.24
C LYS A 329 26.52 4.99 -13.58
N HIS A 330 25.59 5.01 -14.51
CA HIS A 330 25.62 4.20 -15.73
C HIS A 330 25.82 5.00 -17.02
N ILE A 331 25.25 6.20 -17.15
CA ILE A 331 25.28 6.97 -18.41
C ILE A 331 26.38 8.02 -18.39
N GLU A 332 26.50 8.82 -17.33
CA GLU A 332 27.48 9.89 -17.21
C GLU A 332 28.93 9.38 -17.14
N LYS A 333 29.15 8.19 -16.59
CA LYS A 333 30.47 7.55 -16.56
C LYS A 333 30.92 6.97 -17.92
N ASP A 334 29.98 6.74 -18.84
CA ASP A 334 30.28 6.22 -20.16
C ASP A 334 30.38 7.35 -21.18
N ALA A 335 31.58 7.75 -21.55
CA ALA A 335 31.84 8.87 -22.46
C ALA A 335 31.16 8.73 -23.84
N ALA A 336 30.82 7.51 -24.28
CA ALA A 336 30.13 7.27 -25.54
C ALA A 336 28.64 7.61 -25.44
N LEU A 337 28.02 7.26 -24.32
CA LEU A 337 26.59 7.53 -24.02
C LEU A 337 26.38 8.98 -23.63
N GLU A 338 27.22 9.55 -22.77
CA GLU A 338 27.15 10.95 -22.34
C GLU A 338 27.13 11.94 -23.52
N ARG A 339 27.93 11.65 -24.56
CA ARG A 339 27.95 12.49 -25.77
C ARG A 339 26.71 12.32 -26.65
N ARG A 340 25.83 11.36 -26.37
CA ARG A 340 24.66 11.05 -27.20
C ARG A 340 23.34 11.37 -26.52
N PHE A 341 23.29 11.21 -25.21
CA PHE A 341 22.11 11.56 -24.42
C PHE A 341 22.16 13.00 -23.93
N GLN A 342 21.01 13.65 -23.93
CA GLN A 342 20.84 14.98 -23.35
C GLN A 342 19.88 14.88 -22.18
N PRO A 343 20.30 15.20 -20.94
CA PRO A 343 19.44 15.13 -19.78
C PRO A 343 18.30 16.15 -19.85
N VAL A 344 17.12 15.72 -19.44
CA VAL A 344 15.92 16.51 -19.20
C VAL A 344 15.43 16.18 -17.80
N THR A 345 15.58 17.13 -16.88
CA THR A 345 15.16 16.95 -15.51
C THR A 345 13.64 17.04 -15.40
N VAL A 346 13.03 16.00 -14.81
CA VAL A 346 11.61 15.90 -14.53
C VAL A 346 11.42 16.00 -13.03
N GLY A 347 11.00 17.16 -12.56
CA GLY A 347 10.74 17.41 -11.14
C GLY A 347 9.38 16.88 -10.68
N GLU A 348 9.19 16.80 -9.38
CA GLU A 348 7.88 16.59 -8.76
C GLU A 348 6.95 17.76 -9.11
N PRO A 349 5.70 17.51 -9.54
CA PRO A 349 4.76 18.58 -9.82
C PRO A 349 4.37 19.31 -8.53
N SER A 350 3.98 20.57 -8.63
CA SER A 350 3.39 21.32 -7.53
C SER A 350 2.04 20.70 -7.10
N GLU A 351 1.58 21.04 -5.91
CA GLU A 351 0.27 20.57 -5.42
C GLU A 351 -0.87 20.93 -6.38
N ASP A 352 -0.87 22.15 -6.92
CA ASP A 352 -1.89 22.62 -7.86
C ASP A 352 -1.83 21.85 -9.20
N GLU A 353 -0.63 21.59 -9.71
CA GLU A 353 -0.44 20.78 -10.91
C GLU A 353 -0.88 19.32 -10.67
N ALA A 354 -0.57 18.77 -9.50
CA ALA A 354 -1.00 17.43 -9.13
C ALA A 354 -2.55 17.33 -9.05
N VAL A 355 -3.22 18.32 -8.45
CA VAL A 355 -4.70 18.38 -8.45
C VAL A 355 -5.23 18.42 -9.87
N ALA A 356 -4.63 19.23 -10.76
CA ALA A 356 -5.07 19.30 -12.16
C ALA A 356 -4.86 17.97 -12.90
N ILE A 357 -3.75 17.26 -12.64
CA ILE A 357 -3.49 15.92 -13.20
C ILE A 357 -4.56 14.93 -12.74
N LEU A 358 -4.84 14.88 -11.43
CA LEU A 358 -5.83 13.95 -10.87
C LEU A 358 -7.24 14.24 -11.39
N MET A 359 -7.62 15.53 -11.52
CA MET A 359 -8.88 15.93 -12.13
C MET A 359 -9.00 15.42 -13.59
N GLY A 360 -7.89 15.44 -14.33
CA GLY A 360 -7.88 14.97 -15.72
C GLY A 360 -7.97 13.47 -15.91
N ILE A 361 -7.53 12.68 -14.92
CA ILE A 361 -7.59 11.21 -14.96
C ILE A 361 -8.82 10.65 -14.22
N ARG A 362 -9.51 11.48 -13.43
CA ARG A 362 -10.65 11.11 -12.58
C ARG A 362 -11.67 10.24 -13.28
N ASP A 363 -12.14 10.66 -14.44
CA ASP A 363 -13.23 9.99 -15.17
C ASP A 363 -12.89 8.52 -15.51
N LYS A 364 -11.61 8.19 -15.72
CA LYS A 364 -11.17 6.83 -15.97
C LYS A 364 -11.19 5.97 -14.72
N TYR A 365 -10.78 6.55 -13.57
CA TYR A 365 -10.85 5.86 -12.27
C TYR A 365 -12.29 5.65 -11.83
N GLU A 366 -13.16 6.67 -12.03
CA GLU A 366 -14.60 6.54 -11.80
C GLU A 366 -15.24 5.45 -12.66
N ALA A 367 -14.87 5.38 -13.95
CA ALA A 367 -15.35 4.35 -14.85
C ALA A 367 -14.86 2.94 -14.46
N HIS A 368 -13.59 2.82 -13.99
CA HIS A 368 -13.00 1.54 -13.59
C HIS A 368 -13.64 1.00 -12.30
N HIS A 369 -13.72 1.85 -11.27
CA HIS A 369 -14.25 1.45 -9.97
C HIS A 369 -15.76 1.56 -9.87
N LYS A 370 -16.44 2.25 -10.81
CA LYS A 370 -17.89 2.53 -10.78
C LYS A 370 -18.33 3.30 -9.53
N VAL A 371 -17.49 4.22 -9.09
CA VAL A 371 -17.71 5.11 -7.96
C VAL A 371 -17.51 6.56 -8.42
N ARG A 372 -18.08 7.52 -7.72
CA ARG A 372 -17.85 8.93 -7.97
C ARG A 372 -16.74 9.44 -7.05
N ILE A 373 -15.82 10.25 -7.59
CA ILE A 373 -14.70 10.86 -6.84
C ILE A 373 -14.97 12.36 -6.71
N THR A 374 -15.09 12.84 -5.48
CA THR A 374 -15.36 14.26 -5.22
C THR A 374 -14.11 15.13 -5.43
N ASP A 375 -14.31 16.40 -5.77
CA ASP A 375 -13.21 17.37 -5.90
C ASP A 375 -12.45 17.54 -4.57
N ASP A 376 -13.18 17.44 -3.45
CA ASP A 376 -12.57 17.52 -2.12
C ASP A 376 -11.72 16.29 -1.79
N ALA A 377 -12.11 15.10 -2.28
CA ALA A 377 -11.27 13.90 -2.16
C ALA A 377 -9.96 14.06 -2.93
N ILE A 378 -9.98 14.62 -4.14
CA ILE A 378 -8.77 14.87 -4.94
C ILE A 378 -7.83 15.84 -4.23
N LYS A 379 -8.35 16.97 -3.76
CA LYS A 379 -7.57 17.96 -2.99
C LYS A 379 -7.01 17.35 -1.70
N ALA A 380 -7.83 16.56 -1.00
CA ALA A 380 -7.41 15.85 0.19
C ALA A 380 -6.29 14.84 -0.10
N ALA A 381 -6.41 14.05 -1.19
CA ALA A 381 -5.39 13.07 -1.59
C ALA A 381 -4.03 13.74 -1.86
N VAL A 382 -4.01 14.85 -2.59
CA VAL A 382 -2.78 15.60 -2.84
C VAL A 382 -2.22 16.17 -1.54
N LYS A 383 -3.01 16.92 -0.78
CA LYS A 383 -2.56 17.59 0.45
C LYS A 383 -2.09 16.61 1.52
N MET A 384 -2.83 15.51 1.70
CA MET A 384 -2.48 14.48 2.69
C MET A 384 -1.27 13.67 2.24
N SER A 385 -1.15 13.34 0.95
CA SER A 385 0.03 12.63 0.45
C SER A 385 1.31 13.44 0.60
N VAL A 386 1.28 14.75 0.34
CA VAL A 386 2.43 15.65 0.56
C VAL A 386 2.81 15.71 2.04
N ARG A 387 1.81 15.80 2.91
CA ARG A 387 2.04 15.97 4.34
C ARG A 387 2.46 14.70 5.07
N TYR A 388 1.91 13.56 4.65
CA TYR A 388 2.00 12.31 5.42
C TYR A 388 2.79 11.20 4.73
N ILE A 389 3.01 11.26 3.41
CA ILE A 389 3.73 10.25 2.64
C ILE A 389 5.01 10.87 2.07
N GLY A 390 6.11 10.72 2.79
CA GLY A 390 7.39 11.35 2.44
C GLY A 390 8.34 10.48 1.62
N ASP A 391 8.04 9.20 1.45
CA ASP A 391 8.89 8.21 0.76
C ASP A 391 8.54 8.04 -0.74
N ARG A 392 7.48 8.69 -1.21
CA ARG A 392 7.00 8.68 -2.58
C ARG A 392 6.77 10.09 -3.10
N TYR A 393 6.64 10.24 -4.42
CA TYR A 393 6.53 11.53 -5.10
C TYR A 393 5.17 11.72 -5.76
N LEU A 394 4.74 12.98 -5.91
CA LEU A 394 3.58 13.34 -6.71
C LEU A 394 3.88 13.13 -8.21
N PRO A 395 2.86 12.79 -9.02
CA PRO A 395 1.45 12.59 -8.67
C PRO A 395 1.14 11.17 -8.18
N ASP A 396 2.06 10.23 -8.31
CA ASP A 396 1.86 8.79 -8.10
C ASP A 396 1.26 8.47 -6.73
N LYS A 397 1.85 9.00 -5.64
CA LYS A 397 1.33 8.78 -4.27
C LYS A 397 -0.11 9.25 -4.06
N ALA A 398 -0.55 10.30 -4.76
CA ALA A 398 -1.91 10.79 -4.66
C ALA A 398 -2.87 9.98 -5.55
N ILE A 399 -2.39 9.47 -6.68
CA ILE A 399 -3.13 8.54 -7.55
C ILE A 399 -3.39 7.24 -6.79
N ASP A 400 -2.38 6.65 -6.15
CA ASP A 400 -2.50 5.43 -5.36
C ASP A 400 -3.54 5.57 -4.25
N LEU A 401 -3.57 6.72 -3.55
CA LEU A 401 -4.59 6.99 -2.52
C LEU A 401 -6.01 6.99 -3.08
N ILE A 402 -6.21 7.60 -4.24
CA ILE A 402 -7.54 7.65 -4.89
C ILE A 402 -7.93 6.25 -5.36
N ASP A 403 -7.00 5.51 -5.96
CA ASP A 403 -7.25 4.16 -6.47
C ASP A 403 -7.66 3.21 -5.34
N GLU A 404 -6.92 3.22 -4.23
CA GLU A 404 -7.24 2.39 -3.07
C GLU A 404 -8.52 2.81 -2.37
N ALA A 405 -8.77 4.13 -2.22
CA ALA A 405 -10.02 4.63 -1.64
C ALA A 405 -11.23 4.24 -2.50
N ALA A 406 -11.12 4.38 -3.82
CA ALA A 406 -12.16 3.98 -4.76
C ALA A 406 -12.44 2.46 -4.71
N SER A 407 -11.37 1.66 -4.62
CA SER A 407 -11.47 0.21 -4.45
C SER A 407 -12.16 -0.16 -3.13
N ARG A 408 -11.80 0.50 -2.02
CA ARG A 408 -12.40 0.25 -0.70
C ARG A 408 -13.87 0.63 -0.65
N VAL A 409 -14.24 1.80 -1.18
CA VAL A 409 -15.64 2.24 -1.28
C VAL A 409 -16.44 1.26 -2.12
N ARG A 410 -15.89 0.78 -3.23
CA ARG A 410 -16.54 -0.26 -4.04
C ARG A 410 -16.74 -1.55 -3.26
N LEU A 411 -15.72 -2.06 -2.55
CA LEU A 411 -15.81 -3.27 -1.74
C LEU A 411 -16.86 -3.15 -0.63
N SER A 412 -16.91 -2.00 0.07
CA SER A 412 -17.91 -1.76 1.11
C SER A 412 -19.34 -1.76 0.57
N ALA A 413 -19.53 -1.28 -0.65
CA ALA A 413 -20.84 -1.32 -1.32
C ALA A 413 -21.27 -2.75 -1.70
N PHE A 414 -20.33 -3.69 -1.86
CA PHE A 414 -20.60 -5.10 -2.19
C PHE A 414 -20.58 -6.03 -0.96
N THR A 415 -20.21 -5.53 0.21
CA THR A 415 -20.24 -6.34 1.44
C THR A 415 -21.70 -6.51 1.88
N ALA A 416 -22.14 -7.76 1.98
CA ALA A 416 -23.49 -8.07 2.43
C ALA A 416 -23.73 -7.55 3.85
N PRO A 417 -24.90 -6.99 4.16
CA PRO A 417 -25.25 -6.60 5.51
C PRO A 417 -25.14 -7.78 6.49
N PRO A 418 -24.83 -7.53 7.77
CA PRO A 418 -24.72 -8.58 8.79
C PRO A 418 -25.97 -9.47 8.87
N ASP A 419 -27.15 -8.87 8.71
CA ASP A 419 -28.45 -9.55 8.74
C ASP A 419 -28.57 -10.68 7.69
N LEU A 420 -27.97 -10.50 6.49
CA LEU A 420 -27.97 -11.54 5.46
C LEU A 420 -27.04 -12.72 5.83
N LYS A 421 -25.95 -12.42 6.48
CA LYS A 421 -25.02 -13.44 6.98
C LYS A 421 -25.65 -14.24 8.13
N ASP A 422 -26.32 -13.58 9.05
CA ASP A 422 -27.04 -14.21 10.16
C ASP A 422 -28.14 -15.13 9.64
N MET A 423 -28.86 -14.73 8.58
CA MET A 423 -29.84 -15.58 7.92
C MET A 423 -29.19 -16.81 7.25
N GLU A 424 -28.03 -16.66 6.60
CA GLU A 424 -27.27 -17.77 6.01
C GLU A 424 -26.77 -18.76 7.07
N ASP A 425 -26.26 -18.26 8.19
CA ASP A 425 -25.77 -19.09 9.29
C ASP A 425 -26.95 -19.82 9.97
N ARG A 426 -28.11 -19.14 10.11
CA ARG A 426 -29.34 -19.77 10.60
C ARG A 426 -29.84 -20.88 9.67
N LEU A 427 -29.78 -20.66 8.37
CA LEU A 427 -30.18 -21.61 7.36
C LEU A 427 -29.29 -22.85 7.38
N ARG A 428 -27.99 -22.67 7.64
CA ARG A 428 -27.04 -23.77 7.83
C ARG A 428 -27.34 -24.58 9.10
N ALA A 429 -27.60 -23.90 10.22
CA ALA A 429 -27.97 -24.56 11.48
C ALA A 429 -29.25 -25.40 11.32
N LEU A 430 -30.29 -24.83 10.66
CA LEU A 430 -31.53 -25.57 10.37
C LEU A 430 -31.29 -26.78 9.45
N ALA A 431 -30.31 -26.72 8.55
CA ALA A 431 -29.97 -27.87 7.71
C ALA A 431 -29.32 -29.00 8.53
N GLU A 432 -28.42 -28.66 9.45
CA GLU A 432 -27.78 -29.65 10.35
C GLU A 432 -28.81 -30.26 11.33
N GLU A 433 -29.72 -29.46 11.85
CA GLU A 433 -30.78 -29.89 12.75
C GLU A 433 -31.77 -30.82 12.04
N LYS A 434 -32.14 -30.53 10.78
CA LYS A 434 -32.96 -31.36 9.93
C LYS A 434 -32.30 -32.73 9.70
N ASP A 435 -31.02 -32.74 9.32
CA ASP A 435 -30.29 -33.99 9.07
C ASP A 435 -30.16 -34.83 10.35
N SER A 436 -30.01 -34.20 11.50
CA SER A 436 -30.03 -34.86 12.82
C SER A 436 -31.40 -35.46 13.12
N ALA A 437 -32.48 -34.69 12.90
CA ALA A 437 -33.86 -35.19 13.11
C ALA A 437 -34.22 -36.38 12.16
N VAL A 438 -33.74 -36.35 10.91
CA VAL A 438 -33.91 -37.47 9.97
C VAL A 438 -33.17 -38.72 10.45
N ASN A 439 -31.94 -38.55 10.96
CA ASN A 439 -31.14 -39.68 11.48
C ASN A 439 -31.76 -40.27 12.76
N SER A 440 -32.44 -39.46 13.56
CA SER A 440 -33.15 -39.85 14.78
C SER A 440 -34.55 -40.40 14.49
N GLN A 441 -34.98 -40.49 13.21
CA GLN A 441 -36.32 -40.95 12.75
C GLN A 441 -37.50 -40.09 13.24
N GLU A 442 -37.25 -38.81 13.62
CA GLU A 442 -38.26 -37.83 14.04
C GLU A 442 -38.83 -37.11 12.79
N PHE A 443 -39.58 -37.80 11.97
CA PHE A 443 -40.03 -37.29 10.66
C PHE A 443 -40.99 -36.09 10.75
N GLU A 444 -41.79 -35.97 11.79
CA GLU A 444 -42.68 -34.80 12.01
C GLU A 444 -41.87 -33.53 12.28
N HIS A 445 -40.86 -33.65 13.15
CA HIS A 445 -39.95 -32.56 13.42
C HIS A 445 -39.11 -32.15 12.21
N ALA A 446 -38.57 -33.12 11.48
CA ALA A 446 -37.86 -32.89 10.24
C ALA A 446 -38.72 -32.17 9.18
N ALA A 447 -40.04 -32.46 9.13
CA ALA A 447 -40.97 -31.78 8.22
C ALA A 447 -41.20 -30.30 8.63
N GLN A 448 -41.31 -30.01 9.93
CA GLN A 448 -41.43 -28.66 10.44
C GLN A 448 -40.18 -27.83 10.14
N ILE A 449 -38.97 -28.36 10.40
CA ILE A 449 -37.71 -27.70 10.10
C ILE A 449 -37.55 -27.43 8.60
N ARG A 450 -37.97 -28.37 7.76
CA ARG A 450 -37.96 -28.19 6.30
C ARG A 450 -38.85 -27.01 5.87
N ASP A 451 -40.02 -26.86 6.45
CA ASP A 451 -40.94 -25.77 6.10
C ASP A 451 -40.44 -24.42 6.61
N GLU A 452 -39.75 -24.40 7.78
CA GLU A 452 -39.04 -23.23 8.29
C GLU A 452 -37.83 -22.87 7.43
N GLN A 453 -37.02 -23.86 7.06
CA GLN A 453 -35.89 -23.72 6.14
C GLN A 453 -36.34 -23.11 4.80
N LYS A 454 -37.47 -23.55 4.27
CA LYS A 454 -38.01 -23.03 3.01
C LYS A 454 -38.43 -21.56 3.12
N LYS A 455 -39.11 -21.21 4.21
CA LYS A 455 -39.53 -19.82 4.48
C LYS A 455 -38.33 -18.89 4.60
N LEU A 456 -37.33 -19.29 5.39
CA LEU A 456 -36.11 -18.52 5.59
C LEU A 456 -35.28 -18.40 4.30
N SER A 457 -35.27 -19.44 3.47
CA SER A 457 -34.62 -19.42 2.16
C SER A 457 -35.30 -18.43 1.21
N ASP A 458 -36.65 -18.41 1.16
CA ASP A 458 -37.41 -17.47 0.35
C ASP A 458 -37.23 -16.01 0.82
N GLU A 459 -37.11 -15.80 2.13
CA GLU A 459 -36.81 -14.48 2.73
C GLU A 459 -35.39 -14.03 2.40
N LEU A 460 -34.40 -14.91 2.52
CA LEU A 460 -33.01 -14.64 2.15
C LEU A 460 -32.87 -14.27 0.67
N GLU A 461 -33.54 -15.01 -0.22
CA GLU A 461 -33.54 -14.72 -1.67
C GLU A 461 -34.13 -13.34 -1.96
N ARG A 462 -35.26 -12.97 -1.32
CA ARG A 462 -35.87 -11.64 -1.46
C ARG A 462 -34.96 -10.55 -0.91
N ALA A 463 -34.37 -10.76 0.26
CA ALA A 463 -33.44 -9.82 0.88
C ALA A 463 -32.17 -9.64 0.03
N LYS A 464 -31.61 -10.73 -0.53
CA LYS A 464 -30.49 -10.68 -1.48
C LYS A 464 -30.85 -9.92 -2.77
N HIS A 465 -32.04 -10.13 -3.28
CA HIS A 465 -32.51 -9.45 -4.48
C HIS A 465 -32.69 -7.94 -4.25
N SER A 466 -33.36 -7.55 -3.16
CA SER A 466 -33.54 -6.13 -2.80
C SER A 466 -32.20 -5.44 -2.54
N TRP A 467 -31.29 -6.11 -1.81
CA TRP A 467 -29.93 -5.59 -1.57
C TRP A 467 -29.14 -5.41 -2.87
N ARG A 468 -29.20 -6.38 -3.81
CA ARG A 468 -28.53 -6.25 -5.11
C ARG A 468 -29.11 -5.09 -5.94
N GLU A 469 -30.41 -4.90 -5.92
CA GLU A 469 -31.06 -3.77 -6.62
C GLU A 469 -30.69 -2.42 -5.98
N GLU A 470 -30.66 -2.33 -4.67
CA GLU A 470 -30.24 -1.13 -3.95
C GLU A 470 -28.74 -0.83 -4.13
N SER A 471 -27.90 -1.83 -4.01
CA SER A 471 -26.44 -1.71 -4.20
C SER A 471 -26.08 -1.33 -5.64
N SER A 472 -26.86 -1.80 -6.63
CA SER A 472 -26.66 -1.41 -8.04
C SER A 472 -27.09 0.02 -8.35
N LYS A 473 -27.96 0.62 -7.53
CA LYS A 473 -28.45 2.01 -7.66
C LYS A 473 -27.62 3.01 -6.84
N LYS A 474 -26.95 2.57 -5.77
CA LYS A 474 -26.05 3.42 -4.97
C LYS A 474 -24.70 3.49 -5.64
N ILE A 475 -24.43 4.58 -6.35
CA ILE A 475 -23.08 4.90 -6.80
C ILE A 475 -22.33 5.31 -5.53
N GLY A 476 -21.31 4.53 -5.13
CA GLY A 476 -20.41 4.88 -4.03
C GLY A 476 -19.71 6.21 -4.31
N GLU A 477 -19.55 7.04 -3.31
CA GLU A 477 -18.88 8.34 -3.42
C GLU A 477 -17.61 8.31 -2.57
N VAL A 478 -16.46 8.64 -3.20
CA VAL A 478 -15.18 8.78 -2.52
C VAL A 478 -15.08 10.20 -1.98
N THR A 479 -14.99 10.31 -0.66
CA THR A 479 -14.91 11.59 0.07
C THR A 479 -13.51 11.83 0.62
N ALA A 480 -13.24 13.01 1.16
CA ALA A 480 -12.01 13.34 1.86
C ALA A 480 -11.76 12.43 3.08
N ASP A 481 -12.82 11.96 3.73
CA ASP A 481 -12.72 11.07 4.89
C ASP A 481 -12.22 9.67 4.48
N ASN A 482 -12.67 9.16 3.33
CA ASN A 482 -12.17 7.89 2.80
C ASN A 482 -10.67 7.97 2.49
N ILE A 483 -10.20 9.09 1.93
CA ILE A 483 -8.77 9.33 1.72
C ILE A 483 -8.01 9.35 3.06
N ALA A 484 -8.57 10.04 4.07
CA ALA A 484 -7.97 10.09 5.39
C ALA A 484 -7.86 8.70 6.05
N GLU A 485 -8.86 7.84 5.86
CA GLU A 485 -8.83 6.45 6.33
C GLU A 485 -7.71 5.63 5.67
N ILE A 486 -7.47 5.82 4.35
CA ILE A 486 -6.38 5.12 3.66
C ILE A 486 -5.03 5.63 4.15
N VAL A 487 -4.86 6.96 4.27
CA VAL A 487 -3.63 7.54 4.82
C VAL A 487 -3.38 7.03 6.24
N CYS A 488 -4.43 6.91 7.06
CA CYS A 488 -4.34 6.32 8.40
C CYS A 488 -3.88 4.86 8.35
N ALA A 489 -4.42 4.06 7.43
CA ALA A 489 -4.04 2.65 7.26
C ALA A 489 -2.57 2.49 6.82
N TRP A 490 -2.08 3.38 5.93
CA TRP A 490 -0.70 3.31 5.43
C TRP A 490 0.33 3.82 6.43
N THR A 491 -0.01 4.90 7.13
CA THR A 491 0.95 5.62 7.99
C THR A 491 0.79 5.30 9.47
N GLY A 492 -0.32 4.68 9.85
CA GLY A 492 -0.68 4.47 11.26
C GLY A 492 -1.13 5.74 11.98
N ILE A 493 -1.34 6.86 11.24
CA ILE A 493 -1.68 8.16 11.83
C ILE A 493 -3.19 8.35 11.73
N PRO A 494 -3.88 8.73 12.80
CA PRO A 494 -5.25 9.20 12.74
C PRO A 494 -5.31 10.56 12.01
N VAL A 495 -5.45 10.52 10.68
CA VAL A 495 -5.46 11.70 9.81
C VAL A 495 -6.87 12.29 9.63
N SER A 496 -7.91 11.55 9.98
CA SER A 496 -9.26 12.09 10.04
C SER A 496 -9.23 13.40 10.80
N GLN A 497 -9.80 14.46 10.22
CA GLN A 497 -9.94 15.77 10.87
C GLN A 497 -10.22 15.53 12.35
N LEU A 498 -9.53 16.29 13.23
CA LEU A 498 -9.73 16.25 14.67
C LEU A 498 -11.21 15.97 14.94
N THR A 499 -11.55 14.68 15.02
CA THR A 499 -12.90 14.29 15.35
C THR A 499 -13.17 14.95 16.70
N GLN A 500 -14.42 15.28 16.97
CA GLN A 500 -14.78 15.83 18.27
C GLN A 500 -14.14 15.03 19.40
N ALA A 501 -14.06 13.69 19.22
CA ALA A 501 -13.39 12.77 20.15
C ALA A 501 -11.86 13.00 20.27
N GLU A 502 -11.15 13.34 19.17
CA GLU A 502 -9.70 13.60 19.23
C GLU A 502 -9.39 14.97 19.83
N SER A 503 -10.24 15.95 19.59
CA SER A 503 -10.16 17.26 20.26
C SER A 503 -10.39 17.11 21.76
N GLU A 504 -11.35 16.29 22.18
CA GLU A 504 -11.62 15.97 23.58
C GLU A 504 -10.44 15.22 24.22
N ARG A 505 -9.85 14.23 23.52
CA ARG A 505 -8.64 13.53 23.99
C ARG A 505 -7.46 14.50 24.19
N LEU A 506 -7.22 15.41 23.26
CA LEU A 506 -6.17 16.42 23.41
C LEU A 506 -6.44 17.42 24.55
N LEU A 507 -7.69 17.72 24.83
CA LEU A 507 -8.07 18.52 26.01
C LEU A 507 -7.77 17.76 27.30
N HIS A 508 -8.02 16.45 27.35
CA HIS A 508 -7.78 15.59 28.50
C HIS A 508 -6.40 14.89 28.48
N LEU A 509 -5.48 15.32 27.60
CA LEU A 509 -4.15 14.71 27.49
C LEU A 509 -3.38 14.75 28.83
N GLU A 510 -3.54 15.76 29.65
CA GLU A 510 -2.93 15.86 30.97
C GLU A 510 -3.42 14.73 31.88
N ASP A 511 -4.74 14.50 31.94
CA ASP A 511 -5.35 13.43 32.72
C ASP A 511 -4.90 12.04 32.24
N GLU A 512 -4.79 11.85 30.95
CA GLU A 512 -4.31 10.60 30.35
C GLU A 512 -2.84 10.32 30.71
N LEU A 513 -1.97 11.35 30.65
CA LEU A 513 -0.57 11.23 31.05
C LEU A 513 -0.44 10.97 32.56
N HIS A 514 -1.27 11.60 33.39
CA HIS A 514 -1.28 11.40 34.85
C HIS A 514 -1.78 9.99 35.26
N ARG A 515 -2.48 9.25 34.39
CA ARG A 515 -2.79 7.84 34.67
C ARG A 515 -1.53 6.97 34.77
N ARG A 516 -0.45 7.36 34.08
CA ARG A 516 0.82 6.61 34.07
C ARG A 516 1.91 7.29 34.88
N ILE A 517 1.95 8.62 34.85
CA ILE A 517 2.97 9.42 35.54
C ILE A 517 2.40 9.89 36.88
N VAL A 518 3.17 9.67 37.93
CA VAL A 518 2.84 10.14 39.29
C VAL A 518 3.65 11.39 39.57
N GLY A 519 3.01 12.40 40.11
CA GLY A 519 3.62 13.70 40.29
C GLY A 519 3.99 14.36 38.96
N GLN A 520 4.99 15.26 38.97
CA GLN A 520 5.55 15.93 37.77
C GLN A 520 4.52 16.78 37.02
N ASP A 521 3.56 17.41 37.73
CA ASP A 521 2.43 18.15 37.13
C ASP A 521 2.88 19.24 36.17
N GLU A 522 3.94 19.95 36.50
CA GLU A 522 4.50 21.01 35.62
C GLU A 522 5.07 20.43 34.33
N ALA A 523 5.72 19.27 34.41
CA ALA A 523 6.29 18.61 33.25
C ALA A 523 5.18 18.13 32.29
N VAL A 524 4.15 17.49 32.83
CA VAL A 524 2.99 17.00 32.09
C VAL A 524 2.25 18.16 31.43
N SER A 525 1.95 19.25 32.19
CA SER A 525 1.25 20.41 31.67
C SER A 525 2.05 21.13 30.58
N ALA A 526 3.38 21.28 30.73
CA ALA A 526 4.22 21.93 29.73
C ALA A 526 4.23 21.14 28.41
N VAL A 527 4.41 19.82 28.49
CA VAL A 527 4.37 18.93 27.31
C VAL A 527 2.99 18.97 26.64
N ALA A 528 1.91 18.84 27.40
CA ALA A 528 0.56 18.85 26.85
C ALA A 528 0.22 20.17 26.15
N ARG A 529 0.61 21.32 26.73
CA ARG A 529 0.44 22.64 26.10
C ARG A 529 1.20 22.78 24.79
N ALA A 530 2.44 22.30 24.73
CA ALA A 530 3.25 22.37 23.52
C ALA A 530 2.68 21.48 22.39
N ILE A 531 2.20 20.30 22.74
CA ILE A 531 1.56 19.37 21.80
C ILE A 531 0.25 19.95 21.26
N ARG A 532 -0.60 20.50 22.13
CA ARG A 532 -1.84 21.16 21.70
C ARG A 532 -1.54 22.29 20.69
N ARG A 533 -0.52 23.13 20.95
CA ARG A 533 -0.09 24.19 20.01
C ARG A 533 0.35 23.61 18.66
N GLY A 534 1.10 22.52 18.68
CA GLY A 534 1.57 21.85 17.45
C GLY A 534 0.44 21.26 16.62
N ARG A 535 -0.53 20.60 17.27
CA ARG A 535 -1.66 19.95 16.60
C ARG A 535 -2.68 20.92 16.03
N VAL A 536 -2.94 22.04 16.69
CA VAL A 536 -3.85 23.11 16.19
C VAL A 536 -3.23 23.90 15.02
N GLY A 537 -1.96 23.67 14.69
CA GLY A 537 -1.30 24.32 13.56
C GLY A 537 -0.79 25.75 13.84
N LEU A 538 -0.68 26.14 15.10
CA LEU A 538 -0.14 27.45 15.52
C LEU A 538 1.40 27.49 15.52
N LYS A 539 2.06 26.37 15.23
CA LYS A 539 3.52 26.26 15.18
C LYS A 539 4.04 26.44 13.76
N ASP A 540 5.30 26.87 13.63
CA ASP A 540 6.01 26.93 12.35
C ASP A 540 6.00 25.54 11.68
N PRO A 541 5.44 25.42 10.46
CA PRO A 541 5.33 24.13 9.76
C PRO A 541 6.69 23.52 9.37
N LYS A 542 7.78 24.27 9.49
CA LYS A 542 9.14 23.77 9.22
C LYS A 542 9.75 23.04 10.41
N ARG A 543 9.27 23.22 11.62
CA ARG A 543 9.85 22.68 12.85
C ARG A 543 9.16 21.37 13.29
N PRO A 544 9.85 20.50 14.07
CA PRO A 544 9.24 19.32 14.68
C PRO A 544 8.00 19.68 15.52
N THR A 545 7.06 18.74 15.69
CA THR A 545 5.82 18.95 16.46
C THR A 545 6.10 19.44 17.89
N GLY A 546 7.15 18.92 18.53
CA GLY A 546 7.62 19.34 19.85
C GLY A 546 9.10 19.05 20.04
N SER A 547 9.82 19.90 20.77
CA SER A 547 11.20 19.67 21.12
C SER A 547 11.44 20.06 22.59
N PHE A 548 11.93 19.10 23.40
CA PHE A 548 12.03 19.25 24.85
C PHE A 548 13.37 18.78 25.36
N ILE A 549 13.87 19.46 26.41
CA ILE A 549 14.96 18.97 27.23
C ILE A 549 14.39 18.62 28.62
N PHE A 550 14.50 17.35 29.01
CA PHE A 550 14.08 16.85 30.33
C PHE A 550 15.29 16.78 31.26
N LEU A 551 15.31 17.62 32.27
CA LEU A 551 16.37 17.72 33.29
C LEU A 551 15.93 17.07 34.59
N GLY A 552 16.80 16.38 35.27
CA GLY A 552 16.52 15.84 36.61
C GLY A 552 17.28 14.57 36.92
N PRO A 553 17.19 14.08 38.17
CA PRO A 553 17.85 12.87 38.62
C PRO A 553 17.35 11.62 37.85
N THR A 554 18.06 10.54 38.01
CA THR A 554 17.63 9.25 37.45
C THR A 554 16.40 8.72 38.21
N GLY A 555 15.51 7.99 37.51
CA GLY A 555 14.36 7.33 38.14
C GLY A 555 13.18 8.21 38.52
N VAL A 556 13.09 9.46 38.05
CA VAL A 556 11.98 10.40 38.32
C VAL A 556 10.87 10.36 37.28
N GLY A 557 10.96 9.48 36.26
CA GLY A 557 9.88 9.27 35.26
C GLY A 557 10.13 9.91 33.90
N LYS A 558 11.33 10.46 33.58
CA LYS A 558 11.63 11.08 32.26
C LYS A 558 11.34 10.15 31.08
N THR A 559 11.86 8.94 31.09
CA THR A 559 11.65 7.95 30.02
C THR A 559 10.21 7.41 30.00
N GLU A 560 9.56 7.32 31.16
CA GLU A 560 8.18 6.86 31.25
C GLU A 560 7.19 7.88 30.64
N LEU A 561 7.46 9.18 30.83
CA LEU A 561 6.69 10.22 30.17
C LEU A 561 6.80 10.13 28.65
N CYS A 562 7.99 9.79 28.11
CA CYS A 562 8.16 9.58 26.66
C CYS A 562 7.32 8.41 26.16
N LYS A 563 7.25 7.31 26.90
CA LYS A 563 6.42 6.14 26.55
C LYS A 563 4.92 6.46 26.65
N ALA A 564 4.51 7.10 27.76
CA ALA A 564 3.13 7.53 27.93
C ALA A 564 2.69 8.46 26.79
N LEU A 565 3.59 9.35 26.36
CA LEU A 565 3.33 10.25 25.26
C LEU A 565 3.20 9.53 23.91
N ALA A 566 4.07 8.54 23.64
CA ALA A 566 3.99 7.74 22.42
C ALA A 566 2.66 6.96 22.37
N ASP A 567 2.25 6.37 23.46
CA ASP A 567 1.00 5.65 23.60
C ASP A 567 -0.23 6.56 23.43
N SER A 568 -0.28 7.68 24.14
CA SER A 568 -1.41 8.62 24.08
C SER A 568 -1.58 9.28 22.70
N LEU A 569 -0.49 9.57 21.99
CA LEU A 569 -0.54 10.29 20.70
C LEU A 569 -0.59 9.38 19.49
N PHE A 570 0.06 8.23 19.55
CA PHE A 570 0.25 7.32 18.42
C PHE A 570 -0.38 5.94 18.63
N GLY A 571 -0.93 5.68 19.84
CA GLY A 571 -1.60 4.42 20.17
C GLY A 571 -0.66 3.21 20.31
N ASP A 572 0.66 3.42 20.29
CA ASP A 572 1.68 2.36 20.40
C ASP A 572 2.90 2.88 21.18
N GLU A 573 3.25 2.23 22.28
CA GLU A 573 4.48 2.53 23.03
C GLU A 573 5.75 2.33 22.17
N ASN A 574 5.68 1.44 21.17
CA ASN A 574 6.79 1.17 20.26
C ASN A 574 6.97 2.27 19.19
N ALA A 575 6.08 3.26 19.14
CA ALA A 575 6.27 4.48 18.35
C ALA A 575 7.36 5.40 18.95
N MET A 576 8.11 4.94 19.95
CA MET A 576 9.26 5.63 20.52
C MET A 576 10.58 5.07 19.97
N ILE A 577 11.39 5.96 19.39
CA ILE A 577 12.76 5.66 18.96
C ILE A 577 13.72 6.15 20.05
N ARG A 578 14.32 5.22 20.80
CA ARG A 578 15.30 5.55 21.82
C ARG A 578 16.72 5.42 21.28
N LEU A 579 17.54 6.44 21.54
CA LEU A 579 18.96 6.51 21.24
C LEU A 579 19.73 6.91 22.49
N ASP A 580 20.61 6.05 22.96
CA ASP A 580 21.47 6.32 24.12
C ASP A 580 22.74 7.04 23.65
N MET A 581 22.92 8.26 24.06
CA MET A 581 24.03 9.09 23.61
C MET A 581 25.37 8.65 24.18
N SER A 582 25.40 7.75 25.15
CA SER A 582 26.64 7.10 25.61
C SER A 582 27.30 6.25 24.51
N GLU A 583 26.53 5.75 23.54
CA GLU A 583 27.03 5.02 22.38
C GLU A 583 27.59 5.92 21.28
N TYR A 584 27.31 7.23 21.34
CA TYR A 584 27.66 8.22 20.32
C TYR A 584 28.60 9.31 20.82
N MET A 585 29.56 8.91 21.67
CA MET A 585 30.59 9.79 22.24
C MET A 585 31.73 10.08 21.24
N GLU A 586 31.97 9.21 20.28
CA GLU A 586 33.06 9.31 19.33
C GLU A 586 32.56 9.72 17.94
N LYS A 587 33.39 10.48 17.19
CA LYS A 587 33.01 11.00 15.87
C LYS A 587 32.57 9.91 14.88
N HIS A 588 33.23 8.76 14.88
CA HIS A 588 32.89 7.68 13.95
C HIS A 588 31.56 6.99 14.28
N THR A 589 31.08 7.06 15.54
CA THR A 589 29.78 6.49 15.91
C THR A 589 28.62 7.41 15.49
N VAL A 590 28.87 8.71 15.36
CA VAL A 590 27.84 9.68 14.87
C VAL A 590 27.42 9.35 13.42
N SER A 591 28.38 8.88 12.60
CA SER A 591 28.07 8.46 11.23
C SER A 591 27.01 7.34 11.17
N ARG A 592 26.88 6.52 12.21
CA ARG A 592 25.82 5.49 12.27
C ARG A 592 24.43 6.08 12.38
N LEU A 593 24.27 7.30 12.89
CA LEU A 593 22.96 7.95 12.98
C LEU A 593 22.44 8.41 11.62
N VAL A 594 23.33 8.96 10.79
CA VAL A 594 22.98 9.58 9.49
C VAL A 594 23.35 8.67 8.30
N GLY A 595 24.25 7.72 8.51
CA GLY A 595 24.83 6.85 7.50
C GLY A 595 26.31 7.15 7.25
N SER A 596 27.05 6.15 6.80
CA SER A 596 28.49 6.29 6.48
C SER A 596 28.67 7.01 5.14
N PRO A 597 29.72 7.85 4.99
CA PRO A 597 30.04 8.45 3.70
C PRO A 597 30.42 7.40 2.64
N PRO A 598 30.30 7.73 1.34
CA PRO A 598 30.69 6.84 0.26
C PRO A 598 32.13 6.34 0.42
N GLY A 599 32.33 5.03 0.30
CA GLY A 599 33.65 4.40 0.40
C GLY A 599 34.00 3.88 1.80
N TYR A 600 33.14 4.07 2.81
CA TYR A 600 33.32 3.47 4.13
C TYR A 600 32.41 2.25 4.34
N ILE A 601 32.84 1.32 5.20
CA ILE A 601 32.05 0.13 5.57
C ILE A 601 30.72 0.57 6.19
N GLY A 602 29.59 0.00 5.72
CA GLY A 602 28.25 0.34 6.19
C GLY A 602 27.54 1.46 5.41
N TYR A 603 28.07 1.88 4.25
CA TYR A 603 27.41 2.87 3.38
C TYR A 603 26.01 2.39 2.91
N ASP A 604 25.89 1.10 2.59
CA ASP A 604 24.62 0.51 2.10
C ASP A 604 23.58 0.26 3.20
N GLU A 605 23.99 0.25 4.47
CA GLU A 605 23.10 -0.03 5.61
C GLU A 605 22.19 1.17 5.99
N GLY A 606 22.49 2.37 5.48
CA GLY A 606 21.78 3.60 5.86
C GLY A 606 22.03 4.04 7.31
N GLY A 607 21.50 5.19 7.71
CA GLY A 607 21.64 5.70 9.08
C GLY A 607 20.58 5.14 10.03
N GLN A 608 20.98 4.75 11.24
CA GLN A 608 20.05 4.17 12.23
C GLN A 608 18.91 5.09 12.61
N LEU A 609 19.15 6.39 12.75
CA LEU A 609 18.12 7.37 13.03
C LEU A 609 17.29 7.67 11.78
N THR A 610 17.95 7.97 10.66
CA THR A 610 17.31 8.37 9.42
C THR A 610 16.42 7.27 8.85
N GLU A 611 16.84 6.00 8.88
CA GLU A 611 16.04 4.86 8.44
C GLU A 611 14.82 4.60 9.36
N LYS A 612 15.02 4.68 10.69
CA LYS A 612 13.90 4.47 11.63
C LYS A 612 12.84 5.56 11.46
N VAL A 613 13.24 6.82 11.31
CA VAL A 613 12.32 7.96 11.13
C VAL A 613 11.65 7.91 9.75
N ARG A 614 12.38 7.52 8.69
CA ARG A 614 11.81 7.34 7.37
C ARG A 614 10.70 6.27 7.35
N ARG A 615 10.90 5.17 8.09
CA ARG A 615 9.90 4.11 8.23
C ARG A 615 8.75 4.48 9.15
N ARG A 616 9.00 5.33 10.17
CA ARG A 616 8.00 5.79 11.14
C ARG A 616 8.13 7.29 11.35
N PRO A 617 7.63 8.12 10.40
CA PRO A 617 7.76 9.57 10.47
C PRO A 617 6.96 10.21 11.61
N TYR A 618 6.14 9.42 12.29
CA TYR A 618 5.38 9.81 13.48
C TYR A 618 5.86 9.00 14.66
N SER A 619 6.77 9.60 15.40
CA SER A 619 7.39 8.93 16.54
C SER A 619 7.88 9.94 17.57
N VAL A 620 8.02 9.47 18.80
CA VAL A 620 8.74 10.16 19.85
C VAL A 620 10.20 9.73 19.75
N ILE A 621 11.09 10.67 19.48
CA ILE A 621 12.52 10.41 19.42
C ILE A 621 13.15 10.84 20.74
N LEU A 622 13.67 9.88 21.47
CA LEU A 622 14.32 10.08 22.75
C LEU A 622 15.84 9.98 22.60
N PHE A 623 16.53 11.11 22.75
CA PHE A 623 17.98 11.17 22.94
C PHE A 623 18.30 11.12 24.44
N ASP A 624 18.71 9.95 24.92
CA ASP A 624 18.98 9.74 26.36
C ASP A 624 20.42 10.15 26.69
N GLU A 625 20.62 10.85 27.81
CA GLU A 625 21.91 11.35 28.29
C GLU A 625 22.65 12.24 27.26
N ILE A 626 21.95 13.26 26.74
CA ILE A 626 22.43 14.13 25.64
C ILE A 626 23.76 14.85 25.98
N GLU A 627 24.07 15.09 27.25
CA GLU A 627 25.33 15.68 27.69
C GLU A 627 26.57 14.83 27.35
N LYS A 628 26.40 13.54 27.05
CA LYS A 628 27.47 12.63 26.65
C LYS A 628 27.74 12.59 25.14
N ALA A 629 26.85 13.17 24.35
CA ALA A 629 26.92 13.14 22.91
C ALA A 629 28.13 13.90 22.36
N HIS A 630 28.71 13.39 21.26
CA HIS A 630 29.74 14.12 20.52
C HIS A 630 29.22 15.45 19.97
N PRO A 631 30.03 16.51 19.88
CA PRO A 631 29.60 17.83 19.33
C PRO A 631 28.91 17.78 17.98
N ASP A 632 29.23 16.83 17.10
CA ASP A 632 28.59 16.67 15.78
C ASP A 632 27.11 16.26 15.88
N VAL A 633 26.71 15.60 16.96
CA VAL A 633 25.29 15.28 17.23
C VAL A 633 24.49 16.57 17.42
N PHE A 634 25.04 17.58 18.10
CA PHE A 634 24.39 18.87 18.27
C PHE A 634 24.23 19.62 16.94
N ASN A 635 25.22 19.51 16.04
CA ASN A 635 25.10 20.11 14.70
C ASN A 635 23.94 19.45 13.87
N MET A 636 23.81 18.14 13.97
CA MET A 636 22.71 17.40 13.38
C MET A 636 21.34 17.81 13.99
N LEU A 637 21.29 17.89 15.33
CA LEU A 637 20.07 18.31 16.04
C LEU A 637 19.67 19.75 15.70
N LEU A 638 20.63 20.66 15.52
CA LEU A 638 20.34 22.03 15.08
C LEU A 638 19.61 22.05 13.74
N GLN A 639 20.04 21.24 12.77
CA GLN A 639 19.36 21.12 11.48
C GLN A 639 17.93 20.57 11.63
N ILE A 640 17.75 19.56 12.47
CA ILE A 640 16.43 18.98 12.73
C ILE A 640 15.50 20.00 13.40
N LEU A 641 16.01 20.75 14.40
CA LEU A 641 15.21 21.69 15.17
C LEU A 641 14.82 22.95 14.38
N ASP A 642 15.63 23.38 13.39
CA ASP A 642 15.36 24.56 12.58
C ASP A 642 14.52 24.24 11.34
N ASP A 643 14.98 23.27 10.54
CA ASP A 643 14.40 22.97 9.24
C ASP A 643 13.43 21.78 9.27
N GLY A 644 13.43 20.99 10.36
CA GLY A 644 12.65 19.76 10.47
C GLY A 644 13.09 18.66 9.51
N ILE A 645 14.26 18.79 8.90
CA ILE A 645 14.77 17.87 7.87
C ILE A 645 16.21 17.52 8.17
N LEU A 646 16.58 16.26 7.95
CA LEU A 646 17.95 15.80 7.99
C LEU A 646 18.30 15.09 6.67
N THR A 647 19.45 15.45 6.08
CA THR A 647 19.92 14.77 4.86
C THR A 647 20.82 13.62 5.26
N ASP A 648 20.53 12.40 4.79
CA ASP A 648 21.34 11.23 5.05
C ASP A 648 22.60 11.19 4.18
N SER A 649 23.48 10.21 4.42
CA SER A 649 24.73 10.03 3.66
C SER A 649 24.51 9.69 2.18
N GLN A 650 23.30 9.25 1.80
CA GLN A 650 22.90 8.96 0.43
C GLN A 650 22.28 10.19 -0.26
N GLY A 651 22.22 11.34 0.42
CA GLY A 651 21.62 12.56 -0.09
C GLY A 651 20.10 12.62 0.00
N ARG A 652 19.46 11.66 0.65
CA ARG A 652 18.00 11.62 0.83
C ARG A 652 17.60 12.52 1.99
N ARG A 653 16.53 13.28 1.82
CA ARG A 653 15.96 14.13 2.86
C ARG A 653 14.97 13.34 3.71
N VAL A 654 15.21 13.29 5.02
CA VAL A 654 14.34 12.64 5.99
C VAL A 654 13.61 13.71 6.79
N ASP A 655 12.29 13.61 6.85
CA ASP A 655 11.39 14.58 7.47
C ASP A 655 11.15 14.26 8.95
N PHE A 656 11.41 15.21 9.83
CA PHE A 656 11.23 15.15 11.29
C PHE A 656 10.09 16.05 11.79
N LYS A 657 9.37 16.76 10.90
CA LYS A 657 8.35 17.75 11.28
C LYS A 657 7.23 17.17 12.10
N ASN A 658 6.92 15.90 11.87
CA ASN A 658 5.86 15.19 12.58
C ASN A 658 6.38 14.43 13.82
N CYS A 659 7.67 14.47 14.09
CA CYS A 659 8.28 13.85 15.27
C CYS A 659 8.19 14.76 16.49
N ILE A 660 8.23 14.14 17.66
CA ILE A 660 8.45 14.82 18.95
C ILE A 660 9.85 14.46 19.40
N ILE A 661 10.68 15.46 19.61
CA ILE A 661 12.08 15.31 20.00
C ILE A 661 12.21 15.57 21.49
N ILE A 662 12.69 14.57 22.22
CA ILE A 662 12.91 14.64 23.64
C ILE A 662 14.38 14.30 23.91
N MET A 663 15.04 15.16 24.63
CA MET A 663 16.42 14.97 25.06
C MET A 663 16.44 14.89 26.58
N THR A 664 16.98 13.82 27.17
CA THR A 664 17.13 13.73 28.62
C THR A 664 18.54 14.10 29.03
N SER A 665 18.67 14.74 30.18
CA SER A 665 19.97 15.06 30.75
C SER A 665 19.93 14.98 32.30
N ASN A 666 21.06 14.57 32.83
CA ASN A 666 21.30 14.53 34.30
C ASN A 666 22.04 15.76 34.79
N VAL A 667 22.26 16.78 33.95
CA VAL A 667 22.87 18.05 34.35
C VAL A 667 22.03 18.71 35.46
N GLY A 668 22.65 19.17 36.52
CA GLY A 668 21.96 19.76 37.67
C GLY A 668 21.28 18.76 38.63
N ALA A 669 21.37 17.44 38.38
CA ALA A 669 20.72 16.42 39.23
C ALA A 669 21.16 16.53 40.71
N LYS A 670 22.43 16.84 40.96
CA LYS A 670 22.94 17.04 42.34
C LYS A 670 22.33 18.28 43.05
N LEU A 671 21.94 19.27 42.29
CA LEU A 671 21.27 20.47 42.83
C LEU A 671 19.82 20.20 43.20
N ILE A 672 19.16 19.37 42.39
CA ILE A 672 17.77 18.95 42.59
C ILE A 672 17.64 17.98 43.79
N SER A 673 18.58 17.02 43.93
CA SER A 673 18.56 16.04 45.05
C SER A 673 19.08 16.57 46.39
N GLY A 674 19.39 17.84 46.50
CA GLY A 674 19.80 18.46 47.76
C GLY A 674 21.16 18.03 48.27
N SER A 675 21.92 17.20 47.56
CA SER A 675 23.25 16.68 47.95
C SER A 675 24.39 17.70 47.74
N GLY A 676 24.13 18.82 47.08
CA GLY A 676 25.12 19.86 46.82
C GLY A 676 25.23 20.80 48.02
N LYS A 677 26.22 20.59 48.87
CA LYS A 677 26.62 21.62 49.83
C LYS A 677 26.99 22.87 49.02
N ALA A 678 26.11 23.89 49.09
CA ALA A 678 26.44 25.20 48.62
C ALA A 678 27.64 25.69 49.43
N LEU A 679 28.82 25.75 48.84
CA LEU A 679 29.99 26.37 49.40
C LEU A 679 29.72 27.89 49.51
N GLY A 680 29.41 28.32 50.71
CA GLY A 680 29.33 29.71 51.04
C GLY A 680 27.98 30.37 50.87
N PHE A 681 27.15 30.36 51.90
CA PHE A 681 26.45 31.48 52.54
C PHE A 681 25.41 30.93 53.53
N SER A 682 25.62 31.24 54.80
CA SER A 682 24.73 31.22 56.00
C SER A 682 23.59 30.22 55.99
N SER A 683 23.77 29.25 56.87
CA SER A 683 22.77 28.37 57.46
C SER A 683 21.60 29.19 58.13
N GLU A 684 20.50 29.31 57.44
CA GLU A 684 19.18 29.35 58.06
C GLU A 684 18.55 27.98 57.94
N ARG A 685 18.48 27.36 59.10
CA ARG A 685 17.79 26.06 59.28
C ARG A 685 16.33 26.24 58.91
N GLY A 686 15.86 25.61 57.86
CA GLY A 686 14.43 25.31 57.72
C GLY A 686 13.71 25.61 56.43
N ASN A 687 14.33 26.16 55.36
CA ASN A 687 13.64 26.37 54.10
C ASN A 687 14.23 25.45 53.00
N VAL A 688 13.45 24.47 52.55
CA VAL A 688 13.64 23.81 51.26
C VAL A 688 13.64 24.89 50.18
N PRO A 689 14.68 25.01 49.32
CA PRO A 689 14.70 26.03 48.28
C PRO A 689 13.42 25.92 47.44
N SER A 690 12.75 27.08 47.21
CA SER A 690 11.59 27.08 46.34
C SER A 690 11.95 26.52 44.97
N TYR A 691 11.07 25.84 44.35
CA TYR A 691 11.22 25.24 42.99
C TYR A 691 11.86 26.22 42.00
N ASP A 692 11.41 27.47 41.98
CA ASP A 692 11.95 28.53 41.10
C ASP A 692 13.45 28.74 41.27
N ARG A 693 13.93 28.66 42.50
CA ARG A 693 15.37 28.84 42.79
C ARG A 693 16.20 27.62 42.35
N VAL A 694 15.68 26.42 42.51
CA VAL A 694 16.33 25.21 42.01
C VAL A 694 16.36 25.25 40.49
N ARG A 695 15.28 25.63 39.84
CA ARG A 695 15.16 25.81 38.41
C ARG A 695 16.17 26.84 37.87
N GLU A 696 16.31 27.99 38.50
CA GLU A 696 17.30 28.98 38.09
C GLU A 696 18.74 28.46 38.16
N LEU A 697 19.09 27.73 39.21
CA LEU A 697 20.41 27.11 39.38
C LEU A 697 20.70 26.06 38.31
N VAL A 698 19.73 25.19 38.05
CA VAL A 698 19.83 24.16 37.02
C VAL A 698 19.93 24.79 35.64
N MET A 699 19.15 25.84 35.37
CA MET A 699 19.23 26.61 34.12
C MET A 699 20.58 27.28 33.91
N LYS A 700 21.22 27.75 34.98
CA LYS A 700 22.57 28.32 34.90
C LYS A 700 23.59 27.24 34.56
N GLU A 701 23.51 26.05 35.14
CA GLU A 701 24.40 24.92 34.86
C GLU A 701 24.20 24.40 33.44
N LEU A 702 22.98 24.34 32.98
CA LEU A 702 22.65 24.01 31.62
C LEU A 702 23.28 24.94 30.57
N LYS A 703 23.23 26.25 30.82
CA LYS A 703 23.87 27.25 29.96
C LYS A 703 25.39 27.16 29.93
N ASN A 704 26.00 26.60 30.96
CA ASN A 704 27.43 26.30 30.97
C ASN A 704 27.79 25.04 30.20
N THR A 705 26.87 24.09 30.12
CA THR A 705 27.08 22.79 29.46
C THR A 705 26.75 22.80 27.97
N PHE A 706 25.70 23.50 27.60
CA PHE A 706 25.20 23.54 26.20
C PHE A 706 25.36 24.92 25.58
N ARG A 707 25.58 24.94 24.28
CA ARG A 707 25.70 26.24 23.55
C ARG A 707 24.36 26.97 23.56
N PRO A 708 24.39 28.32 23.77
CA PRO A 708 23.17 29.14 23.78
C PRO A 708 22.34 29.00 22.51
N GLU A 709 23.01 28.82 21.36
CA GLU A 709 22.38 28.62 20.08
C GLU A 709 21.47 27.37 20.04
N PHE A 710 21.90 26.29 20.64
CA PHE A 710 21.13 25.05 20.75
C PHE A 710 19.91 25.19 21.69
N LEU A 711 20.14 25.80 22.87
CA LEU A 711 19.08 25.98 23.86
C LEU A 711 17.94 26.89 23.35
N ASN A 712 18.25 27.89 22.52
CA ASN A 712 17.25 28.80 21.98
C ASN A 712 16.36 28.17 20.89
N ARG A 713 16.71 27.00 20.38
CA ARG A 713 15.93 26.27 19.36
C ARG A 713 14.99 25.21 19.93
N VAL A 714 15.15 24.85 21.18
CA VAL A 714 14.30 23.96 21.92
C VAL A 714 13.03 24.69 22.38
N ASP A 715 11.87 24.05 22.21
CA ASP A 715 10.58 24.67 22.55
C ASP A 715 10.41 24.90 24.06
N ASP A 716 10.83 23.91 24.87
CA ASP A 716 10.76 24.06 26.34
C ASP A 716 11.82 23.20 27.06
N ILE A 717 12.25 23.70 28.22
CA ILE A 717 13.20 23.03 29.11
C ILE A 717 12.47 22.70 30.41
N ILE A 718 12.31 21.43 30.67
CA ILE A 718 11.46 20.90 31.73
C ILE A 718 12.34 20.29 32.82
N VAL A 719 12.16 20.79 34.06
CA VAL A 719 12.89 20.28 35.21
C VAL A 719 12.00 19.33 35.99
N PHE A 720 12.42 18.07 36.12
CA PHE A 720 11.75 17.05 36.90
C PHE A 720 12.18 17.13 38.35
N HIS A 721 11.22 17.03 39.26
CA HIS A 721 11.48 17.02 40.71
C HIS A 721 11.94 15.64 41.18
N SER A 722 12.61 15.59 42.35
CA SER A 722 12.77 14.36 43.09
C SER A 722 11.42 13.89 43.61
N LEU A 723 11.19 12.59 43.54
CA LEU A 723 9.94 11.99 43.99
C LEU A 723 9.83 12.01 45.52
N GLU A 724 8.66 12.35 46.03
CA GLU A 724 8.34 12.28 47.44
C GLU A 724 7.95 10.86 47.85
N LYS A 725 7.91 10.60 49.16
CA LYS A 725 7.51 9.26 49.64
C LYS A 725 6.08 8.87 49.20
N GLN A 726 5.18 9.82 49.09
CA GLN A 726 3.82 9.60 48.64
C GLN A 726 3.79 9.18 47.17
N ASP A 727 4.59 9.82 46.31
CA ASP A 727 4.72 9.47 44.91
C ASP A 727 5.27 8.05 44.72
N ILE A 728 6.27 7.67 45.55
CA ILE A 728 6.87 6.34 45.48
C ILE A 728 5.84 5.27 45.89
N SER A 729 5.00 5.53 46.89
CA SER A 729 3.92 4.60 47.29
C SER A 729 2.90 4.42 46.16
N GLU A 730 2.53 5.49 45.50
CA GLU A 730 1.58 5.42 44.39
C GLU A 730 2.19 4.71 43.16
N ILE A 731 3.48 4.94 42.87
CA ILE A 731 4.22 4.21 41.81
C ILE A 731 4.28 2.72 42.15
N ALA A 732 4.60 2.38 43.40
CA ALA A 732 4.63 0.99 43.87
C ALA A 732 3.27 0.32 43.69
N ARG A 733 2.17 0.99 44.04
CA ARG A 733 0.79 0.52 43.85
C ARG A 733 0.52 0.20 42.40
N ARG A 734 0.80 1.11 41.46
CA ARG A 734 0.57 0.92 40.02
C ARG A 734 1.42 -0.22 39.43
N MET A 735 2.66 -0.37 39.89
CA MET A 735 3.51 -1.49 39.48
C MET A 735 2.98 -2.82 39.98
N LEU A 736 2.49 -2.88 41.21
CA LEU A 736 1.86 -4.06 41.79
C LEU A 736 0.51 -4.40 41.14
N GLU A 737 -0.29 -3.39 40.74
CA GLU A 737 -1.51 -3.61 39.94
C GLU A 737 -1.18 -4.18 38.56
N THR A 738 -0.07 -3.72 37.94
CA THR A 738 0.40 -4.27 36.67
C THR A 738 0.83 -5.73 36.83
N LEU A 739 1.49 -6.07 37.94
CA LEU A 739 1.83 -7.45 38.30
C LEU A 739 0.55 -8.29 38.51
N SER A 740 -0.43 -7.76 39.21
CA SER A 740 -1.73 -8.42 39.45
C SER A 740 -2.43 -8.77 38.13
N LYS A 741 -2.47 -7.82 37.15
CA LYS A 741 -3.04 -8.07 35.82
C LYS A 741 -2.28 -9.14 35.04
N ARG A 742 -0.97 -9.21 35.20
CA ARG A 742 -0.12 -10.24 34.55
C ARG A 742 -0.33 -11.62 35.15
N VAL A 743 -0.47 -11.68 36.47
CA VAL A 743 -0.76 -12.92 37.21
C VAL A 743 -2.19 -13.42 36.94
N ALA A 744 -3.12 -12.51 36.72
CA ALA A 744 -4.50 -12.85 36.34
C ALA A 744 -4.59 -13.62 35.00
N GLN A 745 -3.63 -13.43 34.06
CA GLN A 745 -3.53 -14.23 32.84
C GLN A 745 -3.19 -15.72 33.10
N LEU A 746 -2.74 -16.04 34.33
CA LEU A 746 -2.46 -17.40 34.79
C LEU A 746 -3.63 -17.96 35.63
N ASP A 747 -4.82 -17.37 35.54
CA ASP A 747 -6.01 -17.72 36.35
C ASP A 747 -5.81 -17.59 37.87
N ILE A 748 -4.92 -16.69 38.32
CA ILE A 748 -4.67 -16.40 39.72
C ILE A 748 -5.05 -14.95 40.00
N THR A 749 -5.99 -14.71 40.92
CA THR A 749 -6.32 -13.34 41.32
C THR A 749 -5.44 -12.93 42.52
N LEU A 750 -4.51 -12.00 42.30
CA LEU A 750 -3.59 -11.48 43.29
C LEU A 750 -3.97 -10.04 43.67
N ILE A 751 -4.25 -9.80 44.94
CA ILE A 751 -4.59 -8.48 45.51
C ILE A 751 -3.48 -8.09 46.47
N PHE A 752 -3.03 -6.85 46.42
CA PHE A 752 -2.02 -6.32 47.32
C PHE A 752 -2.65 -5.45 48.39
N ASP A 753 -2.34 -5.78 49.64
CA ASP A 753 -2.77 -4.97 50.81
C ASP A 753 -1.89 -3.69 50.93
N GLU A 754 -2.41 -2.68 51.59
CA GLU A 754 -1.68 -1.42 51.81
C GLU A 754 -0.34 -1.63 52.54
N SER A 755 -0.26 -2.60 53.43
CA SER A 755 1.01 -3.00 54.08
C SER A 755 2.07 -3.48 53.11
N ALA A 756 1.66 -4.22 52.08
CA ALA A 756 2.58 -4.68 51.01
C ALA A 756 3.03 -3.53 50.12
N VAL A 757 2.13 -2.60 49.78
CA VAL A 757 2.45 -1.41 49.01
C VAL A 757 3.47 -0.53 49.73
N GLN A 758 3.20 -0.23 51.03
CA GLN A 758 4.08 0.61 51.85
C GLN A 758 5.46 0.00 52.02
N LYS A 759 5.51 -1.31 52.28
CA LYS A 759 6.80 -2.00 52.41
C LYS A 759 7.59 -2.01 51.10
N THR A 760 6.92 -2.20 49.97
CA THR A 760 7.55 -2.15 48.66
C THR A 760 8.09 -0.75 48.40
N ALA A 761 7.35 0.29 48.74
CA ALA A 761 7.74 1.69 48.61
C ALA A 761 8.96 2.00 49.51
N ASP A 762 8.95 1.61 50.78
CA ASP A 762 10.08 1.87 51.69
C ASP A 762 11.34 1.10 51.29
N ALA A 763 11.23 -0.13 50.81
CA ALA A 763 12.36 -0.92 50.34
C ALA A 763 12.91 -0.44 48.97
N GLY A 764 12.06 0.18 48.13
CA GLY A 764 12.39 0.66 46.80
C GLY A 764 12.72 2.16 46.76
N PHE A 765 12.66 2.90 47.84
CA PHE A 765 12.98 4.31 47.90
C PHE A 765 14.49 4.54 48.01
N ASP A 766 15.07 5.26 47.04
CA ASP A 766 16.45 5.71 47.08
C ASP A 766 16.51 7.20 46.67
N PRO A 767 17.06 8.08 47.51
CA PRO A 767 17.12 9.53 47.22
C PRO A 767 17.92 9.87 45.96
N VAL A 768 18.83 8.99 45.52
CA VAL A 768 19.71 9.19 44.36
C VAL A 768 19.13 8.56 43.10
N TYR A 769 18.56 7.36 43.26
CA TYR A 769 18.08 6.56 42.11
C TYR A 769 16.55 6.62 41.94
N GLY A 770 15.83 7.39 42.81
CA GLY A 770 14.38 7.58 42.70
C GLY A 770 13.60 6.25 42.78
N ALA A 771 12.65 6.05 41.88
CA ALA A 771 11.80 4.85 41.78
C ALA A 771 12.46 3.67 41.04
N ARG A 772 13.69 3.81 40.52
CA ARG A 772 14.35 2.73 39.74
C ARG A 772 14.56 1.41 40.50
N PRO A 773 14.86 1.43 41.83
CA PRO A 773 15.01 0.22 42.61
C PRO A 773 13.70 -0.54 42.83
N LEU A 774 12.53 0.09 42.77
CA LEU A 774 11.22 -0.54 42.97
C LEU A 774 11.01 -1.80 42.12
N LYS A 775 11.36 -1.71 40.86
CA LYS A 775 11.23 -2.84 39.94
C LYS A 775 12.03 -4.05 40.40
N ARG A 776 13.24 -3.82 40.92
CA ARG A 776 14.10 -4.88 41.43
C ARG A 776 13.58 -5.48 42.73
N VAL A 777 13.03 -4.63 43.61
CA VAL A 777 12.40 -5.07 44.85
C VAL A 777 11.17 -5.93 44.56
N ILE A 778 10.31 -5.50 43.69
CA ILE A 778 9.13 -6.28 43.26
C ILE A 778 9.56 -7.62 42.71
N GLN A 779 10.54 -7.65 41.80
CA GLN A 779 11.04 -8.89 41.20
C GLN A 779 11.61 -9.83 42.26
N GLN A 780 12.56 -9.37 43.06
CA GLN A 780 13.30 -10.22 44.01
C GLN A 780 12.47 -10.63 45.22
N GLN A 781 11.59 -9.78 45.72
CA GLN A 781 10.87 -10.06 46.96
C GLN A 781 9.43 -10.56 46.78
N ILE A 782 8.84 -10.30 45.62
CA ILE A 782 7.45 -10.67 45.34
C ILE A 782 7.36 -11.69 44.23
N GLU A 783 7.92 -11.40 43.01
CA GLU A 783 7.78 -12.32 41.86
C GLU A 783 8.54 -13.64 42.11
N ASP A 784 9.78 -13.59 42.62
CA ASP A 784 10.56 -14.79 42.89
C ASP A 784 9.86 -15.65 43.99
N LYS A 785 9.36 -15.03 45.08
CA LYS A 785 8.67 -15.72 46.15
C LYS A 785 7.31 -16.29 45.70
N LEU A 786 6.59 -15.57 44.87
CA LEU A 786 5.34 -16.04 44.25
C LEU A 786 5.60 -17.27 43.38
N SER A 787 6.65 -17.23 42.57
CA SER A 787 7.01 -18.35 41.67
C SER A 787 7.42 -19.60 42.46
N GLU A 788 8.17 -19.44 43.56
CA GLU A 788 8.51 -20.56 44.45
C GLU A 788 7.25 -21.20 45.06
N GLN A 789 6.31 -20.38 45.56
CA GLN A 789 5.07 -20.88 46.16
C GLN A 789 4.12 -21.52 45.13
N MET A 790 4.13 -21.05 43.88
CA MET A 790 3.43 -21.70 42.79
C MET A 790 4.03 -23.09 42.48
N LEU A 791 5.36 -23.22 42.45
CA LEU A 791 6.05 -24.49 42.24
C LEU A 791 5.86 -25.46 43.43
N GLU A 792 5.78 -24.95 44.64
CA GLU A 792 5.48 -25.73 45.83
C GLU A 792 4.01 -26.15 45.93
N GLY A 793 3.12 -25.65 45.08
CA GLY A 793 1.70 -25.92 45.08
C GLY A 793 0.91 -25.19 46.19
N LYS A 794 1.51 -24.22 46.87
CA LYS A 794 0.87 -23.37 47.86
C LYS A 794 -0.02 -22.32 47.23
N VAL A 795 0.34 -21.83 46.05
CA VAL A 795 -0.46 -20.93 45.22
C VAL A 795 -0.90 -21.71 43.98
N THR A 796 -2.21 -21.89 43.84
CA THR A 796 -2.85 -22.71 42.79
C THR A 796 -3.73 -21.85 41.91
N THR A 797 -3.89 -22.22 40.64
CA THR A 797 -4.78 -21.58 39.68
C THR A 797 -6.25 -21.64 40.12
N GLY A 798 -7.04 -20.66 39.72
CA GLY A 798 -8.48 -20.58 40.03
C GLY A 798 -8.80 -19.99 41.41
N LYS A 799 -7.81 -19.55 42.19
CA LYS A 799 -7.98 -19.01 43.53
C LYS A 799 -7.61 -17.54 43.65
N LYS A 800 -8.10 -16.88 44.68
CA LYS A 800 -7.81 -15.50 45.07
C LYS A 800 -6.82 -15.45 46.24
N TYR A 801 -5.77 -14.64 46.11
CA TYR A 801 -4.73 -14.46 47.14
C TYR A 801 -4.55 -12.99 47.46
N ILE A 802 -4.32 -12.70 48.74
CA ILE A 802 -3.97 -11.39 49.25
C ILE A 802 -2.49 -11.43 49.64
N CYS A 803 -1.68 -10.55 49.03
CA CYS A 803 -0.30 -10.33 49.46
C CYS A 803 -0.25 -9.29 50.58
N LYS A 804 0.26 -9.65 51.75
CA LYS A 804 0.45 -8.82 52.94
C LYS A 804 1.91 -8.78 53.35
N ALA A 805 2.30 -7.74 54.03
CA ALA A 805 3.60 -7.65 54.68
C ALA A 805 3.46 -7.91 56.19
N GLU A 806 4.01 -9.04 56.68
CA GLU A 806 4.02 -9.39 58.10
C GLU A 806 5.46 -9.77 58.53
N ASN A 807 5.88 -9.30 59.70
CA ASN A 807 7.20 -9.55 60.27
C ASN A 807 8.40 -9.26 59.31
N GLY A 808 8.23 -8.32 58.41
CA GLY A 808 9.29 -7.97 57.47
C GLY A 808 9.36 -8.86 56.22
N GLU A 809 8.41 -9.80 56.02
CA GLU A 809 8.30 -10.62 54.80
C GLU A 809 6.98 -10.41 54.06
N PHE A 810 6.94 -10.76 52.78
CA PHE A 810 5.72 -10.80 51.96
C PHE A 810 5.10 -12.19 52.12
N ILE A 811 3.81 -12.25 52.47
CA ILE A 811 3.05 -13.49 52.65
C ILE A 811 1.83 -13.45 51.72
N PHE A 812 1.57 -14.56 51.01
CA PHE A 812 0.39 -14.75 50.19
C PHE A 812 -0.64 -15.58 50.98
N VAL A 813 -1.78 -15.00 51.27
CA VAL A 813 -2.85 -15.63 52.05
C VAL A 813 -4.04 -15.88 51.11
N GLU A 814 -4.53 -17.12 51.07
CA GLU A 814 -5.72 -17.47 50.28
C GLU A 814 -6.94 -16.74 50.87
N GLN A 815 -7.67 -16.02 50.05
CA GLN A 815 -8.94 -15.38 50.41
C GLN A 815 -10.05 -16.42 50.22
N THR A 816 -10.41 -17.16 51.32
CA THR A 816 -11.64 -17.93 51.33
C THR A 816 -12.82 -16.98 51.37
N GLU A 817 -13.74 -17.06 50.43
CA GLU A 817 -15.03 -16.36 50.55
C GLU A 817 -15.73 -16.85 51.81
N PRO A 818 -16.31 -15.97 52.66
CA PRO A 818 -17.18 -16.45 53.74
C PRO A 818 -18.32 -17.21 53.09
N GLU A 819 -18.50 -18.50 53.48
CA GLU A 819 -19.67 -19.27 53.13
C GLU A 819 -20.91 -18.40 53.41
N SER A 820 -21.65 -18.11 52.36
CA SER A 820 -22.98 -17.52 52.48
C SER A 820 -23.77 -18.45 53.38
N ALA A 821 -24.08 -18.00 54.58
CA ALA A 821 -25.00 -18.70 55.45
C ALA A 821 -26.36 -18.78 54.73
N GLU A 822 -26.56 -19.90 54.06
CA GLU A 822 -27.91 -20.43 53.87
C GLU A 822 -28.37 -20.93 55.25
N ASN A 823 -29.19 -20.14 55.90
CA ASN A 823 -30.01 -20.66 56.95
C ASN A 823 -31.33 -19.90 57.00
N GLU A 824 -32.36 -20.73 56.85
CA GLU A 824 -33.78 -20.64 57.23
C GLU A 824 -34.67 -19.68 56.47
#